data_0855508c9a8241c36ebd9d162e8cfc2a
#
_entry.id   0855508c9a8241c36ebd9d162e8cfc2a
#
_cell.length_a   1.000
_cell.length_b   1.000
_cell.length_c   1.000
_cell.angle_alpha   90.00
_cell.angle_beta   90.00
_cell.angle_gamma   90.00
#
_symmetry.space_group_name_H-M   'P 1'
#
loop_
_entity.id
_entity.type
_entity.pdbx_description
1 polymer ?
#
loop_
_entity_poly.entity_id
_entity_poly.type
_entity_poly.pdbx_seq_one_letter_code
_entity_poly.pdbx_strand_id
1 'polypeptide(L)'
;MRLPLGLSLSLICSASLFFSCSSGSGAGGKGGAGGSSAAGTSGGGGPGAGGSGVAGSGAGGSGVAGSDGGAGSGSGVAGSGAGGSGVAGSGVGGSAVGGSGVAGSGAGGSGTGGSSTGSGFPTQACIDKANALLAQMTNDEKAAQTIQPERAQISNAQVTQYAPGSVYSQGGSAPTTNTPQGWADMINGYRAASRTSAHKIPIIYGLDSVHGLGPVVGATIFPHNVGLGATGDPALVQQVAQTVSDESSGVGADFPFAPVIAVGRDERWGRTYEAYAETPDLVSTMGVAMVKGLQFPTGGSKISILANIKHYLGDGGTVGGVTGGNTSGDETTLRALHLAPYQATVAARAGSVMLSYSSWQGTKMHINKSMVTDVLKGQLAFGGFVGTDYNGCAQVNLSFQDGMAACLNAGADMFMIFSNNSVPPNFGSGTTVQSTITNLVAAGTVPQARLDDAVRRILAVKCEMGLFDSTGVIDTAATARVGSAAHRMVARQAVQKSMVVLKNSGILPLSKSATVALAGNSAYNSGNQCGGWTITWQGGSTKDAMGNTVPGVTTIKAAMEAEVGTAKVVYSADGSSRTGATVGVAVIGEIPYSEGTGDVGMANFPDLSLSRVVAPVMALKAAGLPVVVVLIAGRPMILDAIMPYADAIVMAWLPGSEGAGVTDILYGDVKPTGKLPMTWPKTMSQIPINQGDATYDPLYAYGFGLTY
;
A
#
# COMPACT_ATOMS: atom_id res chain seq x y z
N MET A 1 17.33 0.51 -62.69
CA MET A 1 18.32 -0.26 -61.92
C MET A 1 17.78 -0.43 -60.52
N ARG A 2 17.34 -1.63 -60.19
CA ARG A 2 16.64 -1.98 -58.93
C ARG A 2 17.63 -2.42 -57.89
N LEU A 3 17.46 -1.95 -56.63
CA LEU A 3 17.93 -2.66 -55.45
C LEU A 3 16.93 -2.41 -54.32
N PRO A 4 16.43 -3.44 -53.62
CA PRO A 4 15.53 -3.30 -52.50
C PRO A 4 16.32 -3.32 -51.16
N LEU A 5 15.98 -2.40 -50.26
CA LEU A 5 16.36 -2.48 -48.85
C LEU A 5 15.30 -3.31 -48.10
N GLY A 6 15.75 -4.44 -47.57
CA GLY A 6 14.97 -5.24 -46.61
C GLY A 6 15.16 -4.68 -45.20
N LEU A 7 14.08 -4.25 -44.56
CA LEU A 7 14.03 -4.00 -43.13
C LEU A 7 13.72 -5.33 -42.42
N SER A 8 14.68 -5.80 -41.64
CA SER A 8 14.46 -6.89 -40.67
C SER A 8 13.96 -6.30 -39.37
N LEU A 9 12.71 -6.52 -39.05
CA LEU A 9 12.12 -6.23 -37.75
C LEU A 9 12.47 -7.38 -36.80
N SER A 10 13.40 -7.15 -35.87
CA SER A 10 13.66 -8.08 -34.78
C SER A 10 12.69 -7.80 -33.66
N LEU A 11 11.68 -8.68 -33.53
CA LEU A 11 10.79 -8.75 -32.38
C LEU A 11 11.57 -9.35 -31.21
N ILE A 12 11.95 -8.52 -30.25
CA ILE A 12 12.44 -9.01 -28.94
C ILE A 12 11.23 -9.22 -28.06
N CYS A 13 10.81 -10.47 -27.96
CA CYS A 13 9.80 -10.93 -27.01
C CYS A 13 10.49 -11.11 -25.65
N SER A 14 10.31 -10.15 -24.75
CA SER A 14 10.73 -10.30 -23.35
C SER A 14 9.70 -11.18 -22.63
N ALA A 15 10.00 -12.47 -22.50
CA ALA A 15 9.20 -13.40 -21.71
C ALA A 15 9.48 -13.16 -20.22
N SER A 16 8.55 -12.54 -19.53
CA SER A 16 8.52 -12.50 -18.07
C SER A 16 8.07 -13.87 -17.55
N LEU A 17 9.01 -14.63 -17.00
CA LEU A 17 8.76 -15.93 -16.36
C LEU A 17 8.05 -15.72 -15.02
N PHE A 18 6.74 -15.97 -15.00
CA PHE A 18 5.98 -16.11 -13.77
C PHE A 18 6.09 -17.54 -13.24
N PHE A 19 6.66 -17.71 -12.06
CA PHE A 19 6.58 -18.97 -11.33
C PHE A 19 5.35 -18.97 -10.44
N SER A 20 4.36 -19.79 -10.79
CA SER A 20 3.30 -20.19 -9.87
C SER A 20 3.73 -21.49 -9.19
N CYS A 21 3.86 -21.50 -7.87
CA CYS A 21 3.96 -22.70 -7.06
C CYS A 21 2.57 -23.36 -7.00
N SER A 22 2.37 -24.46 -7.80
CA SER A 22 1.28 -25.39 -7.54
C SER A 22 1.86 -26.68 -6.95
N SER A 23 1.45 -27.00 -5.73
CA SER A 23 1.60 -28.31 -5.13
C SER A 23 0.67 -29.28 -5.87
N GLY A 24 1.24 -30.15 -6.69
CA GLY A 24 0.56 -31.20 -7.40
C GLY A 24 1.09 -32.56 -6.99
N SER A 25 0.26 -33.34 -6.32
CA SER A 25 0.41 -34.78 -6.10
C SER A 25 0.33 -35.53 -7.42
N GLY A 26 1.22 -36.52 -7.57
CA GLY A 26 1.46 -37.25 -8.81
C GLY A 26 0.38 -38.22 -9.20
N ALA A 27 0.47 -38.70 -10.43
CA ALA A 27 0.31 -40.10 -10.82
C ALA A 27 0.62 -40.33 -12.31
N GLY A 28 1.55 -41.20 -12.59
CA GLY A 28 1.34 -42.38 -13.39
C GLY A 28 1.48 -42.28 -14.90
N GLY A 29 2.55 -42.81 -15.44
CA GLY A 29 2.48 -44.08 -16.04
C GLY A 29 2.81 -44.20 -17.51
N LYS A 30 3.57 -45.19 -17.82
CA LYS A 30 3.68 -46.14 -18.97
C LYS A 30 5.08 -46.12 -19.57
N GLY A 31 5.70 -47.23 -19.76
CA GLY A 31 5.38 -48.63 -19.80
C GLY A 31 6.59 -49.42 -20.22
N GLY A 32 6.50 -50.71 -20.05
CA GLY A 32 7.19 -51.66 -20.92
C GLY A 32 8.00 -52.77 -20.26
N ALA A 33 7.32 -53.89 -20.05
CA ALA A 33 7.71 -55.27 -20.29
C ALA A 33 8.77 -55.97 -19.43
N GLY A 34 8.33 -57.06 -18.82
CA GLY A 34 9.06 -58.34 -18.81
C GLY A 34 9.27 -59.01 -17.47
N GLY A 35 8.51 -60.05 -17.16
CA GLY A 35 9.04 -61.28 -16.64
C GLY A 35 8.81 -61.66 -15.16
N SER A 36 7.75 -62.45 -14.98
CA SER A 36 7.58 -63.74 -14.29
C SER A 36 7.95 -63.95 -12.82
N SER A 37 6.93 -64.51 -12.17
CA SER A 37 6.87 -65.66 -11.24
C SER A 37 7.06 -65.45 -9.75
N ALA A 38 6.00 -65.73 -9.10
CA ALA A 38 5.56 -66.83 -8.25
C ALA A 38 5.61 -66.62 -6.72
N ALA A 39 4.41 -66.76 -6.19
CA ALA A 39 3.96 -67.60 -5.07
C ALA A 39 4.35 -67.31 -3.62
N GLY A 40 3.31 -67.28 -2.80
CA GLY A 40 3.37 -67.81 -1.43
C GLY A 40 2.67 -66.96 -0.37
N THR A 41 1.42 -67.05 -0.19
CA THR A 41 0.54 -67.66 0.81
C THR A 41 0.63 -67.13 2.26
N SER A 42 -0.58 -66.80 2.75
CA SER A 42 -1.17 -67.08 4.08
C SER A 42 -0.74 -66.15 5.24
N GLY A 43 -1.60 -65.64 6.02
CA GLY A 43 -2.81 -65.85 6.72
C GLY A 43 -2.81 -64.90 7.88
N GLY A 44 -3.85 -64.29 8.22
CA GLY A 44 -4.91 -64.76 9.03
C GLY A 44 -4.95 -64.01 10.35
N GLY A 45 -6.14 -63.45 10.68
CA GLY A 45 -6.56 -63.29 12.06
C GLY A 45 -6.89 -61.88 12.55
N GLY A 46 -8.16 -61.48 12.51
CA GLY A 46 -8.74 -60.51 13.47
C GLY A 46 -9.31 -61.34 14.64
N PRO A 47 -10.23 -60.87 15.49
CA PRO A 47 -10.74 -59.56 15.81
C PRO A 47 -10.89 -59.33 17.36
N GLY A 48 -11.48 -58.19 17.78
CA GLY A 48 -11.97 -57.93 19.16
C GLY A 48 -12.04 -56.43 19.43
N ALA A 49 -13.11 -55.78 19.47
CA ALA A 49 -14.34 -55.74 20.21
C ALA A 49 -14.25 -55.25 21.66
N GLY A 50 -15.01 -54.16 21.94
CA GLY A 50 -15.57 -53.81 23.26
C GLY A 50 -14.78 -52.69 23.95
N GLY A 51 -15.38 -51.66 24.55
CA GLY A 51 -16.68 -51.35 25.01
C GLY A 51 -16.66 -50.01 25.74
N SER A 52 -17.63 -49.20 25.52
CA SER A 52 -18.61 -48.49 26.33
C SER A 52 -18.33 -48.15 27.81
N GLY A 53 -18.72 -46.90 28.14
CA GLY A 53 -18.99 -46.44 29.53
C GLY A 53 -18.97 -44.92 29.57
N VAL A 54 -20.00 -44.17 29.42
CA VAL A 54 -21.17 -43.71 30.12
C VAL A 54 -20.90 -42.98 31.45
N ALA A 55 -21.25 -41.66 31.39
CA ALA A 55 -21.95 -40.78 32.34
C ALA A 55 -21.42 -40.51 33.74
N GLY A 56 -21.53 -39.24 34.10
CA GLY A 56 -21.49 -38.77 35.48
C GLY A 56 -21.72 -37.28 35.60
N SER A 57 -22.96 -36.90 35.68
CA SER A 57 -23.55 -35.62 36.08
C SER A 57 -23.24 -35.22 37.50
N GLY A 58 -23.14 -33.92 37.77
CA GLY A 58 -23.11 -33.37 39.13
C GLY A 58 -23.33 -31.85 39.09
N ALA A 59 -24.53 -31.49 39.48
CA ALA A 59 -25.04 -30.15 39.62
C ALA A 59 -24.82 -29.58 41.04
N GLY A 60 -25.02 -28.28 41.16
CA GLY A 60 -25.35 -27.54 42.40
C GLY A 60 -24.23 -26.65 42.90
N GLY A 61 -24.43 -25.44 43.32
CA GLY A 61 -25.59 -24.66 43.65
C GLY A 61 -25.15 -23.24 44.05
N SER A 62 -25.95 -22.33 43.71
CA SER A 62 -26.46 -21.10 44.28
C SER A 62 -25.91 -20.57 45.61
N GLY A 63 -25.83 -19.23 45.68
CA GLY A 63 -25.78 -18.39 46.86
C GLY A 63 -25.37 -16.97 46.49
N VAL A 64 -26.17 -16.08 46.23
CA VAL A 64 -27.09 -15.08 46.77
C VAL A 64 -26.53 -14.23 47.94
N ALA A 65 -26.57 -12.93 47.68
CA ALA A 65 -26.92 -11.75 48.49
C ALA A 65 -25.90 -11.08 49.39
N GLY A 66 -25.99 -9.77 49.32
CA GLY A 66 -26.06 -8.79 50.36
C GLY A 66 -25.12 -7.58 50.05
N SER A 67 -25.57 -6.48 49.56
CA SER A 67 -26.33 -5.32 50.03
C SER A 67 -25.54 -4.38 50.95
N ASP A 68 -25.70 -3.10 50.60
CA ASP A 68 -25.64 -1.86 51.37
C ASP A 68 -24.26 -1.27 51.60
N GLY A 69 -23.99 0.00 51.41
CA GLY A 69 -24.80 1.20 51.40
C GLY A 69 -23.87 2.34 51.77
N GLY A 70 -24.13 3.52 51.34
CA GLY A 70 -23.52 4.67 52.00
C GLY A 70 -23.24 5.88 51.11
N ALA A 71 -24.22 6.74 51.10
CA ALA A 71 -24.21 8.07 50.50
C ALA A 71 -23.22 9.03 51.18
N GLY A 72 -22.75 10.01 50.43
CA GLY A 72 -21.98 11.16 50.93
C GLY A 72 -21.99 12.28 49.95
N SER A 73 -22.95 13.16 50.08
CA SER A 73 -23.13 14.44 49.43
C SER A 73 -22.04 15.49 49.77
N GLY A 74 -21.73 16.33 48.81
CA GLY A 74 -20.87 17.51 49.03
C GLY A 74 -20.97 18.49 47.87
N SER A 75 -21.87 19.40 47.97
CA SER A 75 -22.15 20.61 47.16
C SER A 75 -21.11 21.72 47.30
N GLY A 76 -21.01 22.57 46.27
CA GLY A 76 -20.33 23.87 46.32
C GLY A 76 -20.05 24.44 44.93
N VAL A 77 -20.98 25.08 44.31
CA VAL A 77 -21.32 26.49 44.12
C VAL A 77 -20.27 27.38 43.44
N ALA A 78 -20.57 27.73 42.21
CA ALA A 78 -20.60 29.00 41.48
C ALA A 78 -19.51 30.04 41.69
N GLY A 79 -19.07 30.58 40.55
CA GLY A 79 -18.36 31.85 40.42
C GLY A 79 -18.43 32.38 39.00
N SER A 80 -19.38 33.21 38.74
CA SER A 80 -19.62 34.02 37.54
C SER A 80 -18.63 35.17 37.38
N GLY A 81 -18.28 35.45 36.14
CA GLY A 81 -17.55 36.70 35.80
C GLY A 81 -17.70 37.04 34.34
N ALA A 82 -18.60 37.97 34.07
CA ALA A 82 -18.92 38.53 32.77
C ALA A 82 -18.02 39.72 32.42
N GLY A 83 -17.94 40.00 31.13
CA GLY A 83 -17.70 41.33 30.58
C GLY A 83 -16.44 41.44 29.71
N GLY A 84 -16.60 41.75 28.46
CA GLY A 84 -16.71 42.98 27.86
C GLY A 84 -16.35 42.97 26.37
N SER A 85 -17.24 43.46 25.63
CA SER A 85 -17.28 43.76 24.19
C SER A 85 -16.26 44.84 23.75
N GLY A 86 -15.78 44.70 22.50
CA GLY A 86 -15.09 45.76 21.80
C GLY A 86 -15.14 45.58 20.30
N VAL A 87 -15.96 46.37 19.61
CA VAL A 87 -16.28 46.40 18.18
C VAL A 87 -15.44 47.46 17.47
N ALA A 88 -15.30 47.25 16.16
CA ALA A 88 -14.94 48.20 15.09
C ALA A 88 -13.44 48.28 14.76
N GLY A 89 -13.05 48.33 13.50
CA GLY A 89 -13.70 48.85 12.30
C GLY A 89 -12.81 48.70 11.07
N SER A 90 -13.47 48.73 9.97
CA SER A 90 -13.11 48.76 8.57
C SER A 90 -11.94 49.65 8.12
N GLY A 91 -11.22 49.22 7.09
CA GLY A 91 -10.35 50.07 6.29
C GLY A 91 -10.03 49.45 4.93
N VAL A 92 -10.65 50.01 3.91
CA VAL A 92 -10.54 49.67 2.48
C VAL A 92 -9.42 50.50 1.83
N GLY A 93 -8.79 49.97 0.81
CA GLY A 93 -7.99 50.71 -0.20
C GLY A 93 -6.56 50.15 -0.32
N GLY A 94 -6.03 49.89 -1.46
CA GLY A 94 -6.28 50.28 -2.81
C GLY A 94 -4.97 50.09 -3.58
N SER A 95 -5.05 49.63 -4.77
CA SER A 95 -4.16 49.46 -5.92
C SER A 95 -2.88 50.33 -6.00
N ALA A 96 -1.79 49.75 -6.58
CA ALA A 96 -1.24 50.08 -7.90
C ALA A 96 0.27 49.83 -8.01
N VAL A 97 0.64 49.00 -8.96
CA VAL A 97 1.45 49.21 -10.18
C VAL A 97 2.90 49.70 -10.02
N GLY A 98 3.81 48.90 -10.57
CA GLY A 98 4.83 49.35 -11.50
C GLY A 98 6.26 49.47 -11.02
N GLY A 99 7.15 48.85 -11.79
CA GLY A 99 8.39 49.47 -12.14
C GLY A 99 9.69 48.70 -11.95
N SER A 100 10.06 47.96 -13.01
CA SER A 100 11.37 47.87 -13.69
C SER A 100 12.66 48.23 -12.93
N GLY A 101 13.56 47.23 -12.91
CA GLY A 101 14.93 47.30 -13.36
C GLY A 101 15.97 48.03 -12.56
N VAL A 102 17.10 47.34 -12.33
CA VAL A 102 18.42 47.64 -12.87
C VAL A 102 19.49 46.72 -12.20
N ALA A 103 20.36 46.22 -13.00
CA ALA A 103 21.59 45.48 -12.66
C ALA A 103 22.56 46.30 -11.84
N GLY A 104 23.25 45.65 -10.91
CA GLY A 104 24.37 46.18 -10.17
C GLY A 104 25.38 45.08 -9.82
N SER A 105 26.53 45.15 -10.45
CA SER A 105 27.70 44.29 -10.29
C SER A 105 28.43 44.56 -8.97
N GLY A 106 28.92 43.49 -8.32
CA GLY A 106 30.23 43.48 -7.70
C GLY A 106 30.32 43.59 -6.20
N ALA A 107 30.85 42.59 -5.58
CA ALA A 107 32.08 42.54 -4.79
C ALA A 107 32.05 41.33 -3.84
N GLY A 108 33.17 40.59 -3.88
CA GLY A 108 33.35 39.42 -3.02
C GLY A 108 33.41 39.80 -1.54
N GLY A 109 32.59 39.08 -0.76
CA GLY A 109 32.67 39.06 0.68
C GLY A 109 32.75 37.60 1.12
N SER A 110 33.87 37.21 1.74
CA SER A 110 34.00 35.98 2.49
C SER A 110 32.99 35.94 3.61
N GLY A 111 31.82 35.31 3.35
CA GLY A 111 30.79 35.07 4.31
C GLY A 111 30.99 33.71 4.91
N THR A 112 31.27 33.68 6.19
CA THR A 112 31.14 32.56 7.12
C THR A 112 29.88 31.76 6.84
N GLY A 113 30.04 30.44 6.78
CA GLY A 113 28.98 29.48 6.46
C GLY A 113 27.67 29.72 7.21
N GLY A 114 26.67 30.15 6.45
CA GLY A 114 25.29 30.15 6.90
C GLY A 114 24.86 28.70 7.09
N SER A 115 24.60 28.32 8.31
CA SER A 115 23.97 27.09 8.70
C SER A 115 22.68 26.95 7.89
N SER A 116 22.66 26.06 6.90
CA SER A 116 21.45 25.60 6.26
C SER A 116 20.59 24.99 7.36
N THR A 117 19.42 25.55 7.63
CA THR A 117 18.40 24.93 8.47
C THR A 117 17.81 23.72 7.72
N GLY A 118 18.62 22.72 7.46
CA GLY A 118 18.14 21.38 7.14
C GLY A 118 17.36 20.87 8.34
N SER A 119 16.38 20.04 8.10
CA SER A 119 15.41 19.49 9.05
C SER A 119 15.99 18.86 10.34
N GLY A 120 17.31 18.84 10.52
CA GLY A 120 18.00 18.18 11.64
C GLY A 120 17.69 16.70 11.80
N PHE A 121 17.33 16.05 10.70
CA PHE A 121 17.04 14.61 10.67
C PHE A 121 18.08 13.88 9.79
N PRO A 122 18.69 12.79 10.27
CA PRO A 122 18.70 12.33 11.67
C PRO A 122 19.35 13.35 12.62
N THR A 123 19.05 13.24 13.93
CA THR A 123 19.70 14.07 14.96
C THR A 123 21.20 13.78 15.03
N GLN A 124 22.01 14.77 15.46
CA GLN A 124 23.45 14.60 15.60
C GLN A 124 23.78 13.47 16.57
N ALA A 125 23.01 13.32 17.66
CA ALA A 125 23.20 12.22 18.62
C ALA A 125 23.03 10.84 17.98
N CYS A 126 22.06 10.67 17.04
CA CYS A 126 21.88 9.43 16.32
C CYS A 126 22.96 9.20 15.26
N ILE A 127 23.48 10.26 14.63
CA ILE A 127 24.64 10.19 13.72
C ILE A 127 25.88 9.74 14.51
N ASP A 128 26.14 10.33 15.67
CA ASP A 128 27.29 9.99 16.51
C ASP A 128 27.23 8.54 17.00
N LYS A 129 26.05 8.08 17.44
CA LYS A 129 25.79 6.67 17.82
C LYS A 129 26.05 5.72 16.64
N ALA A 130 25.57 6.07 15.44
CA ALA A 130 25.81 5.30 14.24
C ALA A 130 27.31 5.21 13.88
N ASN A 131 28.05 6.33 13.97
CA ASN A 131 29.49 6.37 13.71
C ASN A 131 30.28 5.52 14.72
N ALA A 132 29.90 5.56 16.00
CA ALA A 132 30.52 4.75 17.06
C ALA A 132 30.34 3.25 16.84
N LEU A 133 29.17 2.82 16.37
CA LEU A 133 28.92 1.42 15.99
C LEU A 133 29.69 1.04 14.73
N LEU A 134 29.62 1.88 13.68
CA LEU A 134 30.29 1.66 12.41
C LEU A 134 31.79 1.42 12.56
N ALA A 135 32.45 2.13 13.49
CA ALA A 135 33.89 2.01 13.77
C ALA A 135 34.28 0.64 14.36
N GLN A 136 33.32 -0.11 14.90
CA GLN A 136 33.55 -1.44 15.50
C GLN A 136 33.25 -2.59 14.53
N MET A 137 32.65 -2.29 13.36
CA MET A 137 32.14 -3.30 12.43
C MET A 137 33.16 -3.65 11.36
N THR A 138 33.28 -4.95 11.08
CA THR A 138 33.99 -5.49 9.90
C THR A 138 33.19 -5.16 8.61
N ASN A 139 33.83 -5.30 7.45
CA ASN A 139 33.12 -5.11 6.17
C ASN A 139 32.02 -6.13 5.93
N ASP A 140 32.15 -7.37 6.42
CA ASP A 140 31.10 -8.38 6.34
C ASP A 140 29.87 -7.97 7.17
N GLU A 141 30.05 -7.45 8.38
CA GLU A 141 28.98 -6.95 9.23
C GLU A 141 28.34 -5.68 8.64
N LYS A 142 29.14 -4.79 8.04
CA LYS A 142 28.62 -3.63 7.31
C LYS A 142 27.79 -4.05 6.10
N ALA A 143 28.27 -4.99 5.29
CA ALA A 143 27.56 -5.55 4.17
C ALA A 143 26.22 -6.17 4.62
N ALA A 144 26.24 -6.94 5.72
CA ALA A 144 25.01 -7.54 6.26
C ALA A 144 23.96 -6.50 6.67
N GLN A 145 24.38 -5.35 7.23
CA GLN A 145 23.44 -4.26 7.58
C GLN A 145 22.76 -3.63 6.36
N THR A 146 23.31 -3.77 5.17
CA THR A 146 22.68 -3.29 3.94
C THR A 146 21.67 -4.29 3.34
N ILE A 147 21.60 -5.51 3.86
CA ILE A 147 20.74 -6.57 3.30
C ILE A 147 19.42 -6.66 4.07
N GLN A 148 18.33 -6.74 3.30
CA GLN A 148 16.97 -6.98 3.76
C GLN A 148 16.46 -8.28 3.11
N PRO A 149 16.71 -9.46 3.74
CA PRO A 149 16.24 -10.74 3.22
C PRO A 149 14.75 -10.93 3.43
N GLU A 150 14.12 -11.69 2.54
CA GLU A 150 12.76 -12.18 2.74
C GLU A 150 12.74 -13.20 3.91
N ARG A 151 11.69 -13.14 4.74
CA ARG A 151 11.57 -13.90 5.99
C ARG A 151 11.69 -15.42 5.84
N ALA A 152 11.19 -16.00 4.73
CA ALA A 152 11.28 -17.44 4.47
C ALA A 152 12.70 -17.89 4.09
N GLN A 153 13.60 -16.94 3.82
CA GLN A 153 14.98 -17.18 3.41
C GLN A 153 16.00 -16.89 4.51
N ILE A 154 15.55 -16.62 5.74
CA ILE A 154 16.41 -16.37 6.88
C ILE A 154 15.80 -16.94 8.16
N SER A 155 16.58 -17.68 8.93
CA SER A 155 16.20 -18.18 10.24
C SER A 155 16.63 -17.23 11.36
N ASN A 156 16.04 -17.38 12.56
CA ASN A 156 16.46 -16.64 13.76
C ASN A 156 17.95 -16.86 14.08
N ALA A 157 18.47 -18.09 13.89
CA ALA A 157 19.89 -18.40 14.08
C ALA A 157 20.78 -17.58 13.10
N GLN A 158 20.38 -17.46 11.86
CA GLN A 158 21.09 -16.65 10.87
C GLN A 158 20.96 -15.14 11.15
N VAL A 159 19.83 -14.68 11.71
CA VAL A 159 19.71 -13.29 12.16
C VAL A 159 20.70 -13.00 13.31
N THR A 160 20.87 -13.92 14.26
CA THR A 160 21.91 -13.81 15.30
C THR A 160 23.31 -13.81 14.72
N GLN A 161 23.57 -14.70 13.76
CA GLN A 161 24.90 -14.88 13.16
C GLN A 161 25.33 -13.72 12.27
N TYR A 162 24.46 -13.25 11.36
CA TYR A 162 24.81 -12.30 10.30
C TYR A 162 24.35 -10.88 10.59
N ALA A 163 23.40 -10.69 11.51
CA ALA A 163 22.84 -9.37 11.86
C ALA A 163 22.42 -8.54 10.65
N PRO A 164 21.43 -8.98 9.80
CA PRO A 164 20.95 -8.18 8.68
C PRO A 164 20.38 -6.85 9.15
N GLY A 165 20.36 -5.85 8.26
CA GLY A 165 19.80 -4.54 8.58
C GLY A 165 18.30 -4.57 8.80
N SER A 166 17.60 -5.41 8.05
CA SER A 166 16.15 -5.56 8.07
C SER A 166 15.78 -7.01 7.72
N VAL A 167 14.54 -7.39 7.97
CA VAL A 167 13.87 -8.58 7.41
C VAL A 167 12.51 -8.14 6.92
N TYR A 168 12.00 -8.73 5.84
CA TYR A 168 10.68 -8.38 5.34
C TYR A 168 9.84 -9.61 4.96
N SER A 169 8.53 -9.42 4.90
CA SER A 169 7.60 -10.35 4.27
C SER A 169 7.11 -9.76 2.96
N GLN A 170 7.28 -10.49 1.87
CA GLN A 170 6.64 -10.14 0.60
C GLN A 170 5.14 -10.41 0.64
N GLY A 171 4.37 -9.83 -0.29
CA GLY A 171 2.93 -10.00 -0.37
C GLY A 171 2.49 -11.47 -0.41
N GLY A 172 1.81 -11.92 0.64
CA GLY A 172 1.38 -13.32 0.85
C GLY A 172 2.33 -14.19 1.67
N SER A 173 3.52 -13.70 2.03
CA SER A 173 4.46 -14.42 2.92
C SER A 173 4.09 -14.20 4.38
N ALA A 174 3.04 -14.89 4.84
CA ALA A 174 2.51 -14.78 6.19
C ALA A 174 3.06 -15.90 7.13
N PRO A 175 3.02 -15.72 8.46
CA PRO A 175 3.26 -16.81 9.38
C PRO A 175 2.24 -17.93 9.19
N THR A 176 2.53 -19.15 9.69
CA THR A 176 1.63 -20.30 9.59
C THR A 176 0.22 -19.99 10.09
N THR A 177 0.11 -19.20 11.16
CA THR A 177 -1.15 -18.66 11.66
C THR A 177 -1.21 -17.18 11.31
N ASN A 178 -1.93 -16.83 10.24
CA ASN A 178 -2.09 -15.44 9.81
C ASN A 178 -3.12 -14.72 10.69
N THR A 179 -2.71 -14.37 11.90
CA THR A 179 -3.45 -13.55 12.86
C THR A 179 -2.53 -12.49 13.44
N PRO A 180 -3.03 -11.40 14.04
CA PRO A 180 -2.18 -10.40 14.67
C PRO A 180 -1.15 -11.01 15.67
N GLN A 181 -1.58 -11.98 16.47
CA GLN A 181 -0.69 -12.67 17.43
C GLN A 181 0.37 -13.51 16.70
N GLY A 182 0.00 -14.27 15.66
CA GLY A 182 0.96 -15.07 14.90
C GLY A 182 2.06 -14.22 14.23
N TRP A 183 1.70 -13.02 13.75
CA TRP A 183 2.68 -12.05 13.25
C TRP A 183 3.58 -11.52 14.37
N ALA A 184 2.98 -11.12 15.49
CA ALA A 184 3.73 -10.62 16.65
C ALA A 184 4.73 -11.66 17.17
N ASP A 185 4.32 -12.92 17.28
CA ASP A 185 5.18 -14.02 17.75
C ASP A 185 6.37 -14.25 16.79
N MET A 186 6.10 -14.28 15.49
CA MET A 186 7.14 -14.45 14.47
C MET A 186 8.15 -13.28 14.49
N ILE A 187 7.67 -12.05 14.53
CA ILE A 187 8.54 -10.87 14.50
C ILE A 187 9.31 -10.72 15.82
N ASN A 188 8.71 -11.06 16.97
CA ASN A 188 9.41 -11.12 18.25
C ASN A 188 10.58 -12.11 18.21
N GLY A 189 10.45 -13.23 17.48
CA GLY A 189 11.55 -14.17 17.27
C GLY A 189 12.75 -13.52 16.57
N TYR A 190 12.53 -12.79 15.48
CA TYR A 190 13.58 -12.05 14.76
C TYR A 190 14.19 -10.93 15.60
N ARG A 191 13.36 -10.18 16.34
CA ARG A 191 13.83 -9.10 17.23
C ARG A 191 14.69 -9.64 18.34
N ALA A 192 14.31 -10.75 19.01
CA ALA A 192 15.10 -11.41 20.03
C ALA A 192 16.44 -11.89 19.46
N ALA A 193 16.43 -12.55 18.30
CA ALA A 193 17.64 -13.02 17.62
C ALA A 193 18.62 -11.88 17.31
N SER A 194 18.15 -10.75 16.79
CA SER A 194 19.01 -9.61 16.48
C SER A 194 19.71 -9.01 17.70
N ARG A 195 19.09 -9.10 18.89
CA ARG A 195 19.66 -8.61 20.15
C ARG A 195 20.72 -9.51 20.75
N THR A 196 20.86 -10.72 20.24
CA THR A 196 21.91 -11.68 20.61
C THR A 196 23.09 -11.69 19.62
N SER A 197 23.02 -10.89 18.55
CA SER A 197 24.12 -10.71 17.59
C SER A 197 25.31 -9.96 18.20
N ALA A 198 26.46 -9.97 17.52
CA ALA A 198 27.73 -9.41 18.01
C ALA A 198 27.60 -7.96 18.52
N HIS A 199 26.97 -7.08 17.74
CA HIS A 199 26.78 -5.67 18.10
C HIS A 199 25.38 -5.36 18.65
N LYS A 200 24.53 -6.37 18.83
CA LYS A 200 23.14 -6.24 19.33
C LYS A 200 22.32 -5.19 18.57
N ILE A 201 22.59 -5.04 17.26
CA ILE A 201 21.89 -4.07 16.40
C ILE A 201 20.49 -4.62 16.10
N PRO A 202 19.42 -3.90 16.50
CA PRO A 202 18.06 -4.34 16.24
C PRO A 202 17.74 -4.40 14.77
N ILE A 203 16.92 -5.39 14.35
CA ILE A 203 16.36 -5.38 12.99
C ILE A 203 15.23 -4.35 12.89
N ILE A 204 14.94 -3.93 11.65
CA ILE A 204 13.69 -3.31 11.23
C ILE A 204 12.88 -4.39 10.50
N TYR A 205 11.57 -4.51 10.74
CA TYR A 205 10.74 -5.50 10.05
C TYR A 205 9.83 -4.85 9.03
N GLY A 206 10.00 -5.22 7.75
CA GLY A 206 9.26 -4.68 6.61
C GLY A 206 8.02 -5.48 6.23
N LEU A 207 6.93 -4.77 5.84
CA LEU A 207 5.68 -5.37 5.41
C LEU A 207 4.93 -4.45 4.46
N ASP A 208 4.24 -5.00 3.44
CA ASP A 208 3.41 -4.24 2.49
C ASP A 208 2.09 -3.78 3.13
N SER A 209 2.16 -2.74 3.95
CA SER A 209 0.99 -2.10 4.57
C SER A 209 0.54 -0.89 3.74
N VAL A 210 0.15 -1.13 2.48
CA VAL A 210 -0.07 -0.09 1.47
C VAL A 210 -1.34 0.74 1.76
N HIS A 211 -2.42 0.08 2.21
CA HIS A 211 -3.70 0.74 2.54
C HIS A 211 -4.33 0.18 3.83
N GLY A 212 -3.57 0.11 4.86
CA GLY A 212 -3.84 -0.58 6.13
C GLY A 212 -2.85 -1.71 6.33
N LEU A 213 -3.00 -2.48 7.37
CA LEU A 213 -2.16 -3.65 7.65
C LEU A 213 -2.62 -4.86 6.79
N GLY A 214 -2.68 -4.64 5.46
CA GLY A 214 -3.28 -5.52 4.46
C GLY A 214 -2.94 -7.00 4.53
N PRO A 215 -1.68 -7.40 4.75
CA PRO A 215 -1.29 -8.81 4.83
C PRO A 215 -1.84 -9.58 6.04
N VAL A 216 -2.32 -8.89 7.09
CA VAL A 216 -2.75 -9.49 8.36
C VAL A 216 -4.26 -9.73 8.38
N VAL A 217 -4.69 -10.97 8.56
CA VAL A 217 -6.11 -11.30 8.67
C VAL A 217 -6.73 -10.65 9.90
N GLY A 218 -7.83 -9.95 9.70
CA GLY A 218 -8.57 -9.25 10.75
C GLY A 218 -8.13 -7.80 10.99
N ALA A 219 -7.06 -7.33 10.34
CA ALA A 219 -6.66 -5.93 10.38
C ALA A 219 -7.67 -5.02 9.65
N THR A 220 -7.59 -3.72 9.95
CA THR A 220 -8.39 -2.70 9.27
C THR A 220 -7.82 -2.42 7.89
N ILE A 221 -8.67 -2.56 6.85
CA ILE A 221 -8.31 -2.26 5.47
C ILE A 221 -9.01 -0.96 5.06
N PHE A 222 -8.21 0.06 4.73
CA PHE A 222 -8.68 1.38 4.31
C PHE A 222 -8.96 1.43 2.80
N PRO A 223 -9.68 2.45 2.31
CA PRO A 223 -9.68 2.74 0.88
C PRO A 223 -8.24 2.90 0.35
N HIS A 224 -8.00 2.41 -0.85
CA HIS A 224 -6.73 2.69 -1.53
C HIS A 224 -6.51 4.19 -1.75
N ASN A 225 -5.27 4.60 -2.02
CA ASN A 225 -4.87 6.00 -2.05
C ASN A 225 -5.71 6.86 -3.00
N VAL A 226 -6.16 6.33 -4.15
CA VAL A 226 -7.06 7.06 -5.05
C VAL A 226 -8.38 7.43 -4.36
N GLY A 227 -8.93 6.53 -3.54
CA GLY A 227 -10.10 6.81 -2.70
C GLY A 227 -9.79 7.83 -1.61
N LEU A 228 -8.62 7.72 -0.96
CA LEU A 228 -8.17 8.71 0.04
C LEU A 228 -7.94 10.09 -0.61
N GLY A 229 -7.41 10.15 -1.82
CA GLY A 229 -7.28 11.36 -2.63
C GLY A 229 -8.64 12.00 -2.91
N ALA A 230 -9.66 11.19 -3.23
CA ALA A 230 -11.03 11.66 -3.46
C ALA A 230 -11.66 12.33 -2.24
N THR A 231 -11.17 12.07 -1.03
CA THR A 231 -11.65 12.74 0.19
C THR A 231 -11.27 14.22 0.25
N GLY A 232 -10.15 14.61 -0.37
CA GLY A 232 -9.58 15.95 -0.25
C GLY A 232 -9.22 16.34 1.19
N ASP A 233 -9.14 15.37 2.12
CA ASP A 233 -9.04 15.61 3.58
C ASP A 233 -7.72 15.07 4.16
N PRO A 234 -6.66 15.87 4.21
CA PRO A 234 -5.37 15.46 4.77
C PRO A 234 -5.43 15.16 6.28
N ALA A 235 -6.37 15.75 7.02
CA ALA A 235 -6.53 15.46 8.44
C ALA A 235 -7.06 14.02 8.64
N LEU A 236 -8.00 13.59 7.81
CA LEU A 236 -8.47 12.21 7.80
C LEU A 236 -7.37 11.24 7.37
N VAL A 237 -6.59 11.58 6.32
CA VAL A 237 -5.45 10.76 5.88
C VAL A 237 -4.41 10.60 6.99
N GLN A 238 -4.17 11.65 7.78
CA GLN A 238 -3.30 11.54 8.96
C GLN A 238 -3.88 10.59 10.02
N GLN A 239 -5.21 10.60 10.26
CA GLN A 239 -5.86 9.64 11.18
C GLN A 239 -5.79 8.20 10.66
N VAL A 240 -5.98 7.99 9.36
CA VAL A 240 -5.74 6.69 8.71
C VAL A 240 -4.31 6.21 8.99
N ALA A 241 -3.31 7.07 8.77
CA ALA A 241 -1.91 6.75 9.01
C ALA A 241 -1.60 6.45 10.49
N GLN A 242 -2.22 7.18 11.42
CA GLN A 242 -2.13 6.90 12.86
C GLN A 242 -2.67 5.51 13.22
N THR A 243 -3.79 5.13 12.60
CA THR A 243 -4.36 3.78 12.78
C THR A 243 -3.43 2.71 12.20
N VAL A 244 -2.87 2.93 11.00
CA VAL A 244 -1.88 2.03 10.41
C VAL A 244 -0.64 1.91 11.31
N SER A 245 -0.20 3.03 11.90
CA SER A 245 0.94 3.04 12.85
C SER A 245 0.64 2.20 14.09
N ASP A 246 -0.56 2.31 14.68
CA ASP A 246 -0.95 1.55 15.86
C ASP A 246 -1.05 0.04 15.56
N GLU A 247 -1.75 -0.33 14.47
CA GLU A 247 -1.90 -1.73 14.08
C GLU A 247 -0.56 -2.37 13.69
N SER A 248 0.28 -1.66 12.92
CA SER A 248 1.61 -2.15 12.54
C SER A 248 2.52 -2.33 13.75
N SER A 249 2.51 -1.39 14.69
CA SER A 249 3.22 -1.53 15.97
C SER A 249 2.72 -2.73 16.78
N GLY A 250 1.41 -3.00 16.74
CA GLY A 250 0.78 -4.13 17.42
C GLY A 250 1.21 -5.50 16.92
N VAL A 251 1.71 -5.60 15.69
CA VAL A 251 2.30 -6.83 15.16
C VAL A 251 3.83 -6.77 15.03
N GLY A 252 4.43 -5.59 15.31
CA GLY A 252 5.87 -5.38 15.23
C GLY A 252 6.40 -5.05 13.84
N ALA A 253 5.55 -4.71 12.88
CA ALA A 253 5.96 -4.24 11.57
C ALA A 253 6.39 -2.77 11.65
N ASP A 254 7.69 -2.53 11.79
CA ASP A 254 8.26 -1.19 11.96
C ASP A 254 8.34 -0.40 10.65
N PHE A 255 8.21 -1.07 9.51
CA PHE A 255 8.55 -0.58 8.19
C PHE A 255 7.43 -0.92 7.19
N PRO A 256 6.29 -0.22 7.25
CA PRO A 256 5.26 -0.35 6.22
C PRO A 256 5.83 0.22 4.92
N PHE A 257 5.86 -0.54 3.84
CA PHE A 257 6.31 -0.02 2.55
C PHE A 257 5.28 0.96 1.97
N ALA A 258 5.07 2.07 2.70
CA ALA A 258 4.08 3.13 2.47
C ALA A 258 4.58 4.49 3.01
N PRO A 259 4.08 5.61 2.45
CA PRO A 259 3.07 5.74 1.39
C PRO A 259 3.62 5.67 -0.03
N VAL A 260 2.75 5.26 -0.98
CA VAL A 260 3.00 5.52 -2.40
C VAL A 260 2.64 6.98 -2.68
N ILE A 261 3.62 7.75 -3.16
CA ILE A 261 3.48 9.17 -3.51
C ILE A 261 3.74 9.43 -5.00
N ALA A 262 3.45 8.41 -5.81
CA ALA A 262 3.46 8.52 -7.25
C ALA A 262 2.34 9.48 -7.71
N VAL A 263 2.61 10.29 -8.73
CA VAL A 263 1.62 11.10 -9.42
C VAL A 263 1.11 10.31 -10.62
N GLY A 264 -0.14 9.83 -10.56
CA GLY A 264 -0.74 8.97 -11.59
C GLY A 264 -1.13 9.78 -12.82
N ARG A 265 -0.40 9.63 -13.92
CA ARG A 265 -0.60 10.41 -15.15
C ARG A 265 -1.18 9.61 -16.31
N ASP A 266 -1.44 8.32 -16.12
CA ASP A 266 -1.98 7.44 -17.16
C ASP A 266 -2.91 6.40 -16.53
N GLU A 267 -4.17 6.40 -16.91
CA GLU A 267 -5.21 5.52 -16.37
C GLU A 267 -4.99 4.05 -16.75
N ARG A 268 -4.12 3.77 -17.74
CA ARG A 268 -3.74 2.41 -18.15
C ARG A 268 -2.79 1.73 -17.16
N TRP A 269 -2.13 2.51 -16.30
CA TRP A 269 -1.17 2.00 -15.33
C TRP A 269 -1.86 1.13 -14.26
N GLY A 270 -1.34 -0.10 -14.06
CA GLY A 270 -1.92 -1.07 -13.12
C GLY A 270 -1.81 -0.67 -11.65
N ARG A 271 -1.03 0.39 -11.32
CA ARG A 271 -0.89 0.92 -9.95
C ARG A 271 -1.57 2.28 -9.78
N THR A 272 -2.43 2.69 -10.71
CA THR A 272 -3.16 3.97 -10.62
C THR A 272 -3.85 4.15 -9.28
N TYR A 273 -4.46 3.10 -8.73
CA TYR A 273 -5.15 3.15 -7.44
C TYR A 273 -4.22 3.41 -6.23
N GLU A 274 -2.92 3.17 -6.38
CA GLU A 274 -1.92 3.47 -5.35
C GLU A 274 -1.52 4.95 -5.34
N ALA A 275 -1.81 5.72 -6.40
CA ALA A 275 -1.63 7.16 -6.44
C ALA A 275 -2.81 7.89 -5.77
N TYR A 276 -2.52 8.96 -5.02
CA TYR A 276 -3.59 9.81 -4.46
C TYR A 276 -4.31 10.63 -5.52
N ALA A 277 -3.59 11.06 -6.56
CA ALA A 277 -4.14 11.92 -7.61
C ALA A 277 -3.23 11.97 -8.84
N GLU A 278 -3.76 12.62 -9.90
CA GLU A 278 -3.00 13.02 -11.09
C GLU A 278 -2.21 14.33 -10.91
N THR A 279 -2.42 15.05 -9.81
CA THR A 279 -1.78 16.34 -9.54
C THR A 279 -0.74 16.24 -8.43
N PRO A 280 0.45 16.85 -8.58
CA PRO A 280 1.51 16.80 -7.58
C PRO A 280 1.13 17.48 -6.26
N ASP A 281 0.27 18.50 -6.27
CA ASP A 281 -0.13 19.25 -5.09
C ASP A 281 -0.95 18.40 -4.12
N LEU A 282 -1.96 17.68 -4.63
CA LEU A 282 -2.77 16.79 -3.81
C LEU A 282 -1.95 15.60 -3.30
N VAL A 283 -1.11 15.00 -4.16
CA VAL A 283 -0.20 13.92 -3.77
C VAL A 283 0.77 14.37 -2.68
N SER A 284 1.35 15.58 -2.80
CA SER A 284 2.23 16.15 -1.79
C SER A 284 1.52 16.33 -0.44
N THR A 285 0.31 16.90 -0.47
CA THR A 285 -0.49 17.17 0.72
C THR A 285 -0.85 15.88 1.46
N MET A 286 -1.35 14.88 0.73
CA MET A 286 -1.73 13.57 1.30
C MET A 286 -0.50 12.77 1.76
N GLY A 287 0.59 12.81 0.98
CA GLY A 287 1.86 12.18 1.33
C GLY A 287 2.45 12.72 2.64
N VAL A 288 2.43 14.03 2.83
CA VAL A 288 2.86 14.67 4.10
C VAL A 288 1.99 14.24 5.27
N ALA A 289 0.66 14.19 5.09
CA ALA A 289 -0.27 13.74 6.13
C ALA A 289 0.02 12.29 6.53
N MET A 290 0.27 11.42 5.53
CA MET A 290 0.60 10.01 5.77
C MET A 290 1.93 9.85 6.51
N VAL A 291 2.99 10.54 6.08
CA VAL A 291 4.30 10.52 6.78
C VAL A 291 4.15 10.96 8.23
N LYS A 292 3.42 12.05 8.49
CA LYS A 292 3.18 12.54 9.87
C LYS A 292 2.42 11.52 10.71
N GLY A 293 1.37 10.92 10.19
CA GLY A 293 0.56 9.94 10.92
C GLY A 293 1.32 8.63 11.20
N LEU A 294 2.12 8.14 10.26
CA LEU A 294 2.94 6.94 10.43
C LEU A 294 4.07 7.17 11.44
N GLN A 295 4.85 8.21 11.25
CA GLN A 295 6.07 8.43 12.04
C GLN A 295 5.83 9.14 13.37
N PHE A 296 4.88 10.07 13.40
CA PHE A 296 4.66 10.94 14.56
C PHE A 296 3.18 10.95 15.00
N PRO A 297 2.57 9.78 15.28
CA PRO A 297 1.14 9.67 15.53
C PRO A 297 0.65 10.52 16.71
N THR A 298 1.51 10.77 17.70
CA THR A 298 1.22 11.58 18.89
C THR A 298 1.77 12.99 18.83
N GLY A 299 2.29 13.43 17.67
CA GLY A 299 2.88 14.75 17.49
C GLY A 299 4.29 14.93 18.07
N GLY A 300 4.93 13.85 18.56
CA GLY A 300 6.29 13.87 19.07
C GLY A 300 7.36 13.95 17.98
N SER A 301 8.64 13.87 18.37
CA SER A 301 9.78 13.84 17.46
C SER A 301 10.31 12.42 17.19
N LYS A 302 9.98 11.46 18.05
CA LYS A 302 10.39 10.07 17.92
C LYS A 302 9.54 9.36 16.86
N ILE A 303 10.21 8.61 15.99
CA ILE A 303 9.54 7.81 14.96
C ILE A 303 8.86 6.59 15.62
N SER A 304 7.54 6.43 15.39
CA SER A 304 6.77 5.25 15.82
C SER A 304 7.03 4.07 14.88
N ILE A 305 6.65 4.21 13.61
CA ILE A 305 7.01 3.28 12.52
C ILE A 305 7.59 4.09 11.36
N LEU A 306 8.43 3.46 10.56
CA LEU A 306 9.23 4.15 9.54
C LEU A 306 8.44 4.35 8.25
N ALA A 307 8.09 5.57 7.89
CA ALA A 307 7.52 5.84 6.56
C ALA A 307 8.54 5.54 5.45
N ASN A 308 8.07 4.84 4.41
CA ASN A 308 8.84 4.54 3.21
C ASN A 308 8.16 5.15 1.99
N ILE A 309 8.56 6.37 1.64
CA ILE A 309 7.97 7.05 0.49
C ILE A 309 8.45 6.40 -0.81
N LYS A 310 7.48 6.03 -1.68
CA LYS A 310 7.76 5.22 -2.87
C LYS A 310 6.89 5.60 -4.07
N HIS A 311 7.25 5.23 -5.30
CA HIS A 311 8.56 4.70 -5.70
C HIS A 311 9.35 5.83 -6.36
N TYR A 312 10.52 6.11 -5.88
CA TYR A 312 11.38 7.18 -6.38
C TYR A 312 12.07 6.72 -7.68
N LEU A 313 11.83 7.31 -8.84
CA LEU A 313 11.05 8.47 -9.17
C LEU A 313 10.32 8.23 -10.50
N GLY A 314 9.06 8.72 -10.62
CA GLY A 314 8.38 8.83 -11.90
C GLY A 314 7.57 7.62 -12.36
N ASP A 315 7.34 6.62 -11.51
CA ASP A 315 6.61 5.39 -11.84
C ASP A 315 5.16 5.63 -12.33
N GLY A 316 4.47 6.67 -11.85
CA GLY A 316 3.12 7.04 -12.32
C GLY A 316 3.10 7.82 -13.63
N GLY A 317 4.26 8.12 -14.24
CA GLY A 317 4.39 8.86 -15.51
C GLY A 317 5.04 8.08 -16.64
N THR A 318 5.01 6.74 -16.58
CA THR A 318 5.60 5.90 -17.61
C THR A 318 4.80 5.91 -18.90
N VAL A 319 5.48 5.86 -20.03
CA VAL A 319 4.84 5.86 -21.35
C VAL A 319 3.89 4.68 -21.49
N GLY A 320 2.63 4.97 -21.81
CA GLY A 320 1.60 3.95 -21.99
C GLY A 320 1.11 3.30 -20.71
N GLY A 321 1.45 3.85 -19.54
CA GLY A 321 1.06 3.29 -18.25
C GLY A 321 1.73 1.96 -17.93
N VAL A 322 2.91 1.68 -18.52
CA VAL A 322 3.61 0.39 -18.33
C VAL A 322 4.38 0.40 -17.02
N THR A 323 4.04 -0.51 -16.12
CA THR A 323 4.74 -0.70 -14.83
C THR A 323 6.23 -0.99 -15.07
N GLY A 324 7.11 -0.22 -14.42
CA GLY A 324 8.57 -0.33 -14.62
C GLY A 324 9.09 0.19 -15.96
N GLY A 325 8.22 0.83 -16.76
CA GLY A 325 8.55 1.43 -18.06
C GLY A 325 9.45 2.67 -17.96
N ASN A 326 9.59 3.40 -19.07
CA ASN A 326 10.35 4.65 -19.11
C ASN A 326 9.43 5.82 -18.84
N THR A 327 9.76 6.66 -17.86
CA THR A 327 9.03 7.89 -17.52
C THR A 327 9.24 8.91 -18.63
N SER A 328 8.16 9.56 -19.08
CA SER A 328 8.15 10.56 -20.12
C SER A 328 8.57 11.94 -19.61
N GLY A 329 8.89 12.84 -20.55
CA GLY A 329 9.18 14.23 -20.28
C GLY A 329 10.67 14.54 -20.06
N ASP A 330 10.96 15.82 -20.07
CA ASP A 330 12.28 16.38 -19.75
C ASP A 330 12.48 16.49 -18.22
N GLU A 331 13.65 16.94 -17.80
CA GLU A 331 13.96 17.09 -16.38
C GLU A 331 13.07 18.13 -15.68
N THR A 332 12.68 19.19 -16.38
CA THR A 332 11.78 20.22 -15.83
C THR A 332 10.42 19.60 -15.51
N THR A 333 9.87 18.85 -16.44
CA THR A 333 8.60 18.11 -16.28
C THR A 333 8.71 17.04 -15.17
N LEU A 334 9.79 16.25 -15.17
CA LEU A 334 10.03 15.23 -14.14
C LEU A 334 10.05 15.86 -12.73
N ARG A 335 10.75 16.99 -12.60
CA ARG A 335 10.85 17.70 -11.31
C ARG A 335 9.52 18.33 -10.89
N ALA A 336 8.80 18.96 -11.81
CA ALA A 336 7.53 19.61 -11.51
C ALA A 336 6.43 18.62 -11.12
N LEU A 337 6.33 17.49 -11.82
CA LEU A 337 5.28 16.50 -11.58
C LEU A 337 5.67 15.48 -10.51
N HIS A 338 6.82 14.82 -10.68
CA HIS A 338 7.14 13.62 -9.91
C HIS A 338 8.07 13.87 -8.72
N LEU A 339 8.92 14.92 -8.75
CA LEU A 339 9.82 15.24 -7.62
C LEU A 339 9.13 16.06 -6.54
N ALA A 340 8.12 16.86 -6.86
CA ALA A 340 7.44 17.74 -5.91
C ALA A 340 6.90 17.00 -4.67
N PRO A 341 6.24 15.83 -4.77
CA PRO A 341 5.81 15.07 -3.59
C PRO A 341 6.97 14.61 -2.70
N TYR A 342 8.14 14.29 -3.29
CA TYR A 342 9.33 13.92 -2.52
C TYR A 342 9.94 15.12 -1.80
N GLN A 343 9.96 16.30 -2.43
CA GLN A 343 10.39 17.54 -1.76
C GLN A 343 9.55 17.80 -0.49
N ALA A 344 8.22 17.69 -0.60
CA ALA A 344 7.31 17.91 0.51
C ALA A 344 7.46 16.85 1.62
N THR A 345 7.57 15.57 1.27
CA THR A 345 7.66 14.46 2.24
C THR A 345 9.04 14.35 2.89
N VAL A 346 10.13 14.68 2.19
CA VAL A 346 11.47 14.83 2.77
C VAL A 346 11.49 15.96 3.78
N ALA A 347 10.90 17.11 3.46
CA ALA A 347 10.73 18.22 4.42
C ALA A 347 9.89 17.82 5.64
N ALA A 348 8.94 16.88 5.48
CA ALA A 348 8.18 16.28 6.60
C ALA A 348 8.96 15.19 7.36
N ARG A 349 10.25 15.00 7.08
CA ARG A 349 11.17 14.07 7.76
C ARG A 349 10.87 12.59 7.48
N ALA A 350 10.42 12.22 6.27
CA ALA A 350 10.34 10.82 5.87
C ALA A 350 11.69 10.11 6.10
N GLY A 351 11.68 8.96 6.77
CA GLY A 351 12.90 8.29 7.22
C GLY A 351 13.51 7.33 6.19
N SER A 352 12.74 6.92 5.17
CA SER A 352 13.24 6.08 4.08
C SER A 352 12.57 6.38 2.74
N VAL A 353 13.27 6.03 1.66
CA VAL A 353 12.80 6.10 0.27
C VAL A 353 13.01 4.75 -0.38
N MET A 354 12.03 4.26 -1.15
CA MET A 354 12.19 3.08 -2.01
C MET A 354 12.31 3.52 -3.47
N LEU A 355 13.32 2.97 -4.18
CA LEU A 355 13.58 3.27 -5.58
C LEU A 355 12.54 2.59 -6.49
N SER A 356 12.22 3.23 -7.61
CA SER A 356 11.31 2.70 -8.63
C SER A 356 12.00 1.76 -9.62
N TYR A 357 11.26 0.78 -10.13
CA TYR A 357 11.68 0.00 -11.30
C TYR A 357 11.69 0.79 -12.60
N SER A 358 11.03 1.96 -12.64
CA SER A 358 10.97 2.79 -13.84
C SER A 358 12.35 3.27 -14.27
N SER A 359 12.44 3.64 -15.53
CA SER A 359 13.59 4.34 -16.08
C SER A 359 13.23 5.80 -16.37
N TRP A 360 14.20 6.67 -16.39
CA TRP A 360 14.10 8.00 -16.96
C TRP A 360 15.22 8.22 -17.95
N GLN A 361 14.86 8.66 -19.17
CA GLN A 361 15.81 8.74 -20.29
C GLN A 361 16.60 7.43 -20.51
N GLY A 362 15.91 6.29 -20.34
CA GLY A 362 16.50 4.96 -20.51
C GLY A 362 17.36 4.44 -19.35
N THR A 363 17.63 5.26 -18.32
CA THR A 363 18.42 4.84 -17.16
C THR A 363 17.48 4.39 -16.03
N LYS A 364 17.59 3.14 -15.57
CA LYS A 364 16.85 2.60 -14.43
C LYS A 364 17.15 3.41 -13.17
N MET A 365 16.09 3.73 -12.36
CA MET A 365 16.26 4.55 -11.15
C MET A 365 17.22 3.94 -10.14
N HIS A 366 17.28 2.61 -10.01
CA HIS A 366 18.19 1.91 -9.12
C HIS A 366 19.67 2.21 -9.38
N ILE A 367 20.02 2.62 -10.61
CA ILE A 367 21.41 2.95 -11.01
C ILE A 367 21.54 4.42 -11.45
N ASN A 368 20.53 5.25 -11.25
CA ASN A 368 20.56 6.66 -11.64
C ASN A 368 21.19 7.53 -10.54
N LYS A 369 22.53 7.63 -10.56
CA LYS A 369 23.30 8.39 -9.59
C LYS A 369 22.86 9.87 -9.50
N SER A 370 22.58 10.50 -10.64
CA SER A 370 22.13 11.90 -10.68
C SER A 370 20.86 12.10 -9.85
N MET A 371 19.84 11.27 -10.05
CA MET A 371 18.59 11.40 -9.31
C MET A 371 18.73 10.95 -7.84
N VAL A 372 19.43 9.85 -7.56
CA VAL A 372 19.52 9.29 -6.21
C VAL A 372 20.52 10.03 -5.34
N THR A 373 21.75 10.24 -5.81
CA THR A 373 22.78 10.88 -5.01
C THR A 373 22.71 12.38 -5.10
N ASP A 374 22.69 12.93 -6.34
CA ASP A 374 22.91 14.37 -6.50
C ASP A 374 21.61 15.15 -6.21
N VAL A 375 20.44 14.62 -6.62
CA VAL A 375 19.14 15.25 -6.35
C VAL A 375 18.62 14.87 -4.97
N LEU A 376 18.31 13.60 -4.71
CA LEU A 376 17.63 13.19 -3.48
C LEU A 376 18.51 13.42 -2.24
N LYS A 377 19.71 12.84 -2.21
CA LYS A 377 20.61 12.97 -1.05
C LYS A 377 21.28 14.34 -0.97
N GLY A 378 21.65 14.95 -2.12
CA GLY A 378 22.33 16.22 -2.20
C GLY A 378 21.37 17.41 -2.13
N GLN A 379 20.60 17.67 -3.21
CA GLN A 379 19.77 18.87 -3.31
C GLN A 379 18.61 18.90 -2.30
N LEU A 380 17.93 17.77 -2.08
CA LEU A 380 16.85 17.67 -1.10
C LEU A 380 17.36 17.41 0.33
N ALA A 381 18.67 17.22 0.51
CA ALA A 381 19.31 16.93 1.80
C ALA A 381 18.62 15.76 2.56
N PHE A 382 18.23 14.71 1.84
CA PHE A 382 17.57 13.56 2.42
C PHE A 382 18.52 12.82 3.39
N GLY A 383 18.18 12.83 4.68
CA GLY A 383 19.00 12.27 5.74
C GLY A 383 18.74 10.80 6.06
N GLY A 384 17.59 10.23 5.60
CA GLY A 384 17.27 8.82 5.78
C GLY A 384 18.07 7.88 4.88
N PHE A 385 17.67 6.61 4.80
CA PHE A 385 18.27 5.64 3.89
C PHE A 385 17.41 5.38 2.65
N VAL A 386 18.07 4.98 1.57
CA VAL A 386 17.45 4.64 0.28
C VAL A 386 17.45 3.12 0.13
N GLY A 387 16.26 2.51 0.09
CA GLY A 387 16.07 1.10 -0.19
C GLY A 387 15.84 0.82 -1.67
N THR A 388 16.22 -0.37 -2.12
CA THR A 388 15.76 -0.87 -3.43
C THR A 388 14.35 -1.42 -3.31
N ASP A 389 13.63 -1.49 -4.43
CA ASP A 389 12.50 -2.38 -4.59
C ASP A 389 12.98 -3.85 -4.71
N TYR A 390 12.05 -4.80 -4.70
CA TYR A 390 12.27 -6.25 -4.72
C TYR A 390 13.24 -6.67 -5.84
N ASN A 391 14.42 -7.19 -5.46
CA ASN A 391 15.50 -7.56 -6.38
C ASN A 391 15.87 -6.48 -7.40
N GLY A 392 15.70 -5.20 -7.07
CA GLY A 392 15.83 -4.10 -8.02
C GLY A 392 17.19 -4.04 -8.71
N CYS A 393 18.27 -4.38 -8.02
CA CYS A 393 19.63 -4.39 -8.59
C CYS A 393 19.87 -5.56 -9.58
N ALA A 394 19.07 -6.63 -9.51
CA ALA A 394 19.11 -7.70 -10.49
C ALA A 394 18.30 -7.38 -11.77
N GLN A 395 17.53 -6.27 -11.77
CA GLN A 395 16.66 -5.88 -12.87
C GLN A 395 17.18 -4.70 -13.71
N VAL A 396 18.46 -4.40 -13.60
CA VAL A 396 19.10 -3.25 -14.29
C VAL A 396 19.83 -3.62 -15.59
N ASN A 397 19.59 -4.83 -16.12
CA ASN A 397 20.20 -5.37 -17.34
C ASN A 397 21.73 -5.51 -17.27
N LEU A 398 22.27 -5.81 -16.10
CA LEU A 398 23.68 -6.11 -15.83
C LEU A 398 23.78 -7.49 -15.16
N SER A 399 25.02 -8.01 -15.02
CA SER A 399 25.25 -9.15 -14.13
C SER A 399 24.84 -8.77 -12.70
N PHE A 400 24.51 -9.75 -11.85
CA PHE A 400 24.14 -9.47 -10.46
C PHE A 400 25.23 -8.65 -9.74
N GLN A 401 26.50 -9.03 -9.92
CA GLN A 401 27.63 -8.33 -9.31
C GLN A 401 27.74 -6.88 -9.80
N ASP A 402 27.66 -6.65 -11.11
CA ASP A 402 27.75 -5.30 -11.70
C ASP A 402 26.53 -4.46 -11.34
N GLY A 403 25.34 -5.07 -11.28
CA GLY A 403 24.12 -4.44 -10.82
C GLY A 403 24.20 -3.99 -9.37
N MET A 404 24.74 -4.82 -8.48
CA MET A 404 24.98 -4.47 -7.07
C MET A 404 26.00 -3.32 -6.95
N ALA A 405 27.10 -3.35 -7.73
CA ALA A 405 28.06 -2.26 -7.76
C ALA A 405 27.43 -0.95 -8.24
N ALA A 406 26.66 -1.00 -9.33
CA ALA A 406 25.98 0.16 -9.89
C ALA A 406 24.95 0.77 -8.93
N CYS A 407 24.13 -0.07 -8.26
CA CYS A 407 23.16 0.37 -7.26
C CYS A 407 23.84 1.07 -6.06
N LEU A 408 24.89 0.43 -5.49
CA LEU A 408 25.65 1.01 -4.40
C LEU A 408 26.23 2.36 -4.78
N ASN A 409 26.91 2.44 -5.93
CA ASN A 409 27.53 3.65 -6.43
C ASN A 409 26.52 4.74 -6.83
N ALA A 410 25.29 4.35 -7.20
CA ALA A 410 24.20 5.28 -7.44
C ALA A 410 23.61 5.86 -6.15
N GLY A 411 23.84 5.23 -5.00
CA GLY A 411 23.40 5.74 -3.71
C GLY A 411 22.35 4.89 -2.99
N ALA A 412 22.07 3.67 -3.44
CA ALA A 412 21.23 2.72 -2.69
C ALA A 412 21.94 2.28 -1.39
N ASP A 413 21.19 2.18 -0.30
CA ASP A 413 21.71 1.89 1.04
C ASP A 413 21.28 0.54 1.57
N MET A 414 20.02 0.11 1.28
CA MET A 414 19.44 -1.16 1.74
C MET A 414 18.87 -1.93 0.55
N PHE A 415 19.14 -3.22 0.48
CA PHE A 415 18.80 -4.09 -0.64
C PHE A 415 17.73 -5.07 -0.24
N MET A 416 16.52 -4.94 -0.80
CA MET A 416 15.42 -5.89 -0.65
C MET A 416 15.69 -7.10 -1.54
N ILE A 417 16.02 -8.24 -0.93
CA ILE A 417 16.53 -9.41 -1.62
C ILE A 417 15.65 -10.63 -1.40
N PHE A 418 15.28 -11.24 -2.52
CA PHE A 418 14.76 -12.60 -2.59
C PHE A 418 15.71 -13.46 -3.43
N SER A 419 16.36 -14.43 -2.80
CA SER A 419 17.29 -15.35 -3.46
C SER A 419 16.54 -16.30 -4.41
N ASN A 420 17.05 -16.45 -5.62
CA ASN A 420 16.50 -17.32 -6.64
C ASN A 420 17.61 -17.75 -7.63
N ASN A 421 17.27 -18.33 -8.79
CA ASN A 421 18.26 -18.76 -9.77
C ASN A 421 19.17 -17.64 -10.31
N SER A 422 18.74 -16.39 -10.25
CA SER A 422 19.47 -15.20 -10.75
C SER A 422 20.07 -14.35 -9.64
N VAL A 423 19.66 -14.54 -8.39
CA VAL A 423 20.10 -13.81 -7.22
C VAL A 423 20.64 -14.79 -6.20
N PRO A 424 21.94 -14.70 -5.81
CA PRO A 424 22.55 -15.65 -4.90
C PRO A 424 21.92 -15.63 -3.51
N PRO A 425 22.21 -16.64 -2.66
CA PRO A 425 21.80 -16.61 -1.24
C PRO A 425 22.27 -15.35 -0.54
N ASN A 426 21.47 -14.84 0.40
CA ASN A 426 21.83 -13.64 1.15
C ASN A 426 23.12 -13.82 1.95
N PHE A 427 23.25 -14.98 2.62
CA PHE A 427 24.33 -15.32 3.54
C PHE A 427 24.73 -16.78 3.38
N GLY A 428 25.91 -17.13 3.89
CA GLY A 428 26.41 -18.50 3.93
C GLY A 428 27.77 -18.66 3.30
N SER A 429 28.08 -19.91 2.88
CA SER A 429 29.33 -20.24 2.18
C SER A 429 29.19 -20.01 0.66
N GLY A 430 30.30 -19.72 0.00
CA GLY A 430 30.35 -19.49 -1.44
C GLY A 430 29.96 -18.05 -1.83
N THR A 431 29.46 -17.90 -3.05
CA THR A 431 29.00 -16.58 -3.53
C THR A 431 27.64 -16.27 -2.92
N THR A 432 27.59 -15.20 -2.14
CA THR A 432 26.39 -14.68 -1.49
C THR A 432 26.22 -13.20 -1.79
N VAL A 433 25.07 -12.61 -1.48
CA VAL A 433 24.87 -11.16 -1.57
C VAL A 433 25.88 -10.44 -0.66
N GLN A 434 26.07 -10.93 0.58
CA GLN A 434 27.03 -10.37 1.52
C GLN A 434 28.45 -10.42 0.96
N SER A 435 28.94 -11.58 0.52
CA SER A 435 30.30 -11.71 -0.02
C SER A 435 30.49 -10.91 -1.31
N THR A 436 29.45 -10.76 -2.14
CA THR A 436 29.49 -9.90 -3.33
C THR A 436 29.78 -8.45 -2.93
N ILE A 437 29.04 -7.91 -1.96
CA ILE A 437 29.23 -6.52 -1.49
C ILE A 437 30.64 -6.36 -0.89
N THR A 438 31.08 -7.28 -0.03
CA THR A 438 32.41 -7.22 0.59
C THR A 438 33.53 -7.27 -0.46
N ASN A 439 33.40 -8.16 -1.45
CA ASN A 439 34.39 -8.28 -2.54
C ASN A 439 34.44 -7.03 -3.43
N LEU A 440 33.29 -6.42 -3.74
CA LEU A 440 33.22 -5.16 -4.49
C LEU A 440 33.96 -4.02 -3.78
N VAL A 441 33.85 -3.97 -2.45
CA VAL A 441 34.57 -2.99 -1.63
C VAL A 441 36.06 -3.31 -1.57
N ALA A 442 36.42 -4.57 -1.35
CA ALA A 442 37.82 -5.00 -1.30
C ALA A 442 38.55 -4.75 -2.65
N ALA A 443 37.84 -4.91 -3.78
CA ALA A 443 38.37 -4.60 -5.12
C ALA A 443 38.39 -3.11 -5.44
N GLY A 444 37.85 -2.24 -4.58
CA GLY A 444 37.76 -0.80 -4.84
C GLY A 444 36.71 -0.40 -5.89
N THR A 445 35.91 -1.35 -6.40
CA THR A 445 34.80 -1.09 -7.33
C THR A 445 33.71 -0.26 -6.66
N VAL A 446 33.47 -0.51 -5.38
CA VAL A 446 32.63 0.30 -4.49
C VAL A 446 33.56 0.93 -3.45
N PRO A 447 33.60 2.26 -3.33
CA PRO A 447 34.41 2.92 -2.31
C PRO A 447 33.99 2.51 -0.89
N GLN A 448 34.95 2.29 0.02
CA GLN A 448 34.66 2.02 1.43
C GLN A 448 33.71 3.07 2.04
N ALA A 449 33.95 4.33 1.74
CA ALA A 449 33.11 5.44 2.20
C ALA A 449 31.66 5.34 1.76
N ARG A 450 31.35 4.65 0.63
CA ARG A 450 29.99 4.44 0.15
C ARG A 450 29.26 3.38 0.99
N LEU A 451 29.95 2.28 1.32
CA LEU A 451 29.41 1.27 2.23
C LEU A 451 29.20 1.86 3.63
N ASP A 452 30.18 2.63 4.12
CA ASP A 452 30.10 3.30 5.42
C ASP A 452 28.95 4.32 5.49
N ASP A 453 28.68 5.08 4.41
CA ASP A 453 27.53 5.99 4.34
C ASP A 453 26.21 5.23 4.35
N ALA A 454 26.07 4.09 3.65
CA ALA A 454 24.88 3.27 3.66
C ALA A 454 24.54 2.78 5.09
N VAL A 455 25.53 2.18 5.73
CA VAL A 455 25.37 1.62 7.08
C VAL A 455 25.11 2.72 8.11
N ARG A 456 25.83 3.86 8.04
CA ARG A 456 25.58 5.01 8.92
C ARG A 456 24.15 5.51 8.84
N ARG A 457 23.58 5.63 7.62
CA ARG A 457 22.18 6.06 7.42
C ARG A 457 21.18 5.07 8.03
N ILE A 458 21.38 3.78 7.81
CA ILE A 458 20.54 2.73 8.39
C ILE A 458 20.60 2.76 9.91
N LEU A 459 21.79 2.83 10.51
CA LEU A 459 21.96 2.86 11.96
C LEU A 459 21.41 4.13 12.60
N ALA A 460 21.57 5.29 11.95
CA ALA A 460 21.02 6.55 12.44
C ALA A 460 19.48 6.53 12.43
N VAL A 461 18.85 6.00 11.39
CA VAL A 461 17.38 5.84 11.35
C VAL A 461 16.91 4.86 12.44
N LYS A 462 17.58 3.73 12.65
CA LYS A 462 17.29 2.81 13.77
C LYS A 462 17.35 3.53 15.13
N CYS A 463 18.29 4.45 15.30
CA CYS A 463 18.40 5.29 16.50
C CYS A 463 17.20 6.24 16.63
N GLU A 464 16.81 6.95 15.56
CA GLU A 464 15.64 7.84 15.53
C GLU A 464 14.32 7.10 15.86
N MET A 465 14.24 5.84 15.49
CA MET A 465 13.13 4.95 15.87
C MET A 465 13.21 4.49 17.33
N GLY A 466 14.32 4.78 18.05
CA GLY A 466 14.54 4.34 19.42
C GLY A 466 14.69 2.82 19.57
N LEU A 467 15.06 2.11 18.50
CA LEU A 467 15.15 0.65 18.53
C LEU A 467 16.27 0.14 19.43
N PHE A 468 17.33 0.92 19.62
CA PHE A 468 18.43 0.56 20.53
C PHE A 468 18.05 0.62 22.00
N ASP A 469 17.07 1.45 22.35
CA ASP A 469 16.69 1.74 23.74
C ASP A 469 15.42 0.94 24.16
N SER A 470 14.72 0.32 23.18
CA SER A 470 13.53 -0.48 23.43
C SER A 470 13.88 -1.93 23.83
N THR A 471 13.01 -2.62 24.56
CA THR A 471 13.14 -4.06 24.83
C THR A 471 12.97 -4.91 23.56
N GLY A 472 12.32 -4.35 22.55
CA GLY A 472 11.97 -5.02 21.30
C GLY A 472 10.76 -5.95 21.40
N VAL A 473 10.20 -6.13 22.58
CA VAL A 473 9.01 -6.96 22.79
C VAL A 473 7.77 -6.15 22.38
N ILE A 474 6.91 -6.77 21.58
CA ILE A 474 5.65 -6.17 21.14
C ILE A 474 4.67 -6.19 22.32
N ASP A 475 3.97 -5.07 22.53
CA ASP A 475 2.94 -4.97 23.56
C ASP A 475 1.68 -5.76 23.14
N THR A 476 1.28 -6.73 23.93
CA THR A 476 0.08 -7.55 23.69
C THR A 476 -1.20 -6.73 23.68
N ALA A 477 -1.25 -5.61 24.42
CA ALA A 477 -2.38 -4.69 24.38
C ALA A 477 -2.47 -3.97 23.04
N ALA A 478 -1.32 -3.66 22.39
CA ALA A 478 -1.30 -3.13 21.02
C ALA A 478 -1.77 -4.17 20.01
N THR A 479 -1.32 -5.44 20.15
CA THR A 479 -1.78 -6.54 19.30
C THR A 479 -3.30 -6.72 19.35
N ALA A 480 -3.91 -6.58 20.54
CA ALA A 480 -5.35 -6.69 20.74
C ALA A 480 -6.16 -5.54 20.11
N ARG A 481 -5.53 -4.41 19.74
CA ARG A 481 -6.20 -3.29 19.07
C ARG A 481 -6.30 -3.45 17.55
N VAL A 482 -5.55 -4.38 16.97
CA VAL A 482 -5.60 -4.64 15.51
C VAL A 482 -7.03 -4.99 15.10
N GLY A 483 -7.59 -4.27 14.13
CA GLY A 483 -8.97 -4.44 13.66
C GLY A 483 -10.04 -3.99 14.65
N SER A 484 -9.70 -3.19 15.67
CA SER A 484 -10.65 -2.72 16.69
C SER A 484 -11.79 -1.90 16.08
N ALA A 485 -12.92 -1.86 16.78
CA ALA A 485 -14.07 -1.06 16.35
C ALA A 485 -13.73 0.43 16.13
N ALA A 486 -12.82 0.98 16.94
CA ALA A 486 -12.36 2.38 16.77
C ALA A 486 -11.60 2.56 15.45
N HIS A 487 -10.71 1.63 15.09
CA HIS A 487 -9.97 1.66 13.83
C HIS A 487 -10.91 1.51 12.63
N ARG A 488 -11.86 0.58 12.70
CA ARG A 488 -12.87 0.37 11.66
C ARG A 488 -13.80 1.57 11.48
N MET A 489 -14.09 2.34 12.53
CA MET A 489 -14.83 3.60 12.40
C MET A 489 -14.06 4.64 11.57
N VAL A 490 -12.73 4.76 11.73
CA VAL A 490 -11.90 5.62 10.89
C VAL A 490 -11.96 5.16 9.43
N ALA A 491 -11.88 3.85 9.19
CA ALA A 491 -11.99 3.30 7.84
C ALA A 491 -13.38 3.56 7.22
N ARG A 492 -14.48 3.38 7.97
CA ARG A 492 -15.83 3.71 7.51
C ARG A 492 -15.97 5.19 7.14
N GLN A 493 -15.41 6.09 7.96
CA GLN A 493 -15.39 7.51 7.65
C GLN A 493 -14.59 7.81 6.39
N ALA A 494 -13.45 7.14 6.19
CA ALA A 494 -12.67 7.28 4.97
C ALA A 494 -13.45 6.82 3.74
N VAL A 495 -14.18 5.71 3.83
CA VAL A 495 -15.07 5.24 2.76
C VAL A 495 -16.17 6.28 2.48
N GLN A 496 -16.88 6.75 3.50
CA GLN A 496 -17.96 7.75 3.33
C GLN A 496 -17.47 8.98 2.55
N LYS A 497 -16.29 9.51 2.91
CA LYS A 497 -15.73 10.72 2.28
C LYS A 497 -15.11 10.47 0.91
N SER A 498 -14.76 9.22 0.57
CA SER A 498 -14.17 8.88 -0.73
C SER A 498 -15.20 8.66 -1.85
N MET A 499 -16.48 8.45 -1.52
CA MET A 499 -17.53 8.17 -2.50
C MET A 499 -17.78 9.37 -3.41
N VAL A 500 -17.68 9.15 -4.73
CA VAL A 500 -17.95 10.19 -5.73
C VAL A 500 -19.22 9.85 -6.51
N VAL A 501 -20.24 10.69 -6.39
CA VAL A 501 -21.46 10.55 -7.21
C VAL A 501 -21.21 11.18 -8.57
N LEU A 502 -21.18 10.34 -9.63
CA LEU A 502 -20.92 10.77 -11.01
C LEU A 502 -22.22 11.14 -11.75
N LYS A 503 -23.33 10.47 -11.42
CA LYS A 503 -24.64 10.71 -12.01
C LYS A 503 -25.73 10.47 -10.95
N ASN A 504 -26.77 11.32 -10.92
CA ASN A 504 -27.98 11.09 -10.11
C ASN A 504 -29.19 11.76 -10.77
N SER A 505 -30.12 10.98 -11.28
CA SER A 505 -31.36 11.46 -11.88
C SER A 505 -32.50 11.53 -10.83
N GLY A 506 -32.15 11.77 -9.56
CA GLY A 506 -33.12 11.89 -8.46
C GLY A 506 -33.46 10.56 -7.76
N ILE A 507 -32.69 9.48 -8.02
CA ILE A 507 -32.91 8.18 -7.38
C ILE A 507 -32.17 8.06 -6.04
N LEU A 508 -31.05 8.75 -5.87
CA LEU A 508 -30.33 8.82 -4.61
C LEU A 508 -30.76 10.06 -3.79
N PRO A 509 -30.89 9.95 -2.47
CA PRO A 509 -30.70 8.74 -1.66
C PRO A 509 -31.84 7.72 -1.83
N LEU A 510 -31.51 6.43 -1.67
CA LEU A 510 -32.47 5.34 -1.70
C LEU A 510 -33.41 5.41 -0.49
N SER A 511 -34.69 5.09 -0.69
CA SER A 511 -35.61 4.94 0.43
C SER A 511 -35.32 3.67 1.24
N LYS A 512 -35.19 3.80 2.57
CA LYS A 512 -35.06 2.64 3.49
C LYS A 512 -36.29 1.72 3.52
N SER A 513 -37.44 2.17 2.97
CA SER A 513 -38.62 1.33 2.81
C SER A 513 -38.60 0.50 1.52
N ALA A 514 -37.76 0.85 0.54
CA ALA A 514 -37.69 0.16 -0.75
C ALA A 514 -37.12 -1.27 -0.60
N THR A 515 -37.68 -2.20 -1.41
CA THR A 515 -37.02 -3.49 -1.66
C THR A 515 -36.06 -3.34 -2.82
N VAL A 516 -34.82 -3.74 -2.62
CA VAL A 516 -33.72 -3.59 -3.55
C VAL A 516 -33.42 -4.90 -4.26
N ALA A 517 -33.40 -4.91 -5.60
CA ALA A 517 -32.77 -5.96 -6.37
C ALA A 517 -31.27 -5.66 -6.45
N LEU A 518 -30.47 -6.37 -5.65
CA LEU A 518 -29.01 -6.22 -5.60
C LEU A 518 -28.36 -7.19 -6.59
N ALA A 519 -27.49 -6.67 -7.47
CA ALA A 519 -26.83 -7.45 -8.50
C ALA A 519 -25.33 -7.15 -8.60
N GLY A 520 -24.62 -7.95 -9.39
CA GLY A 520 -23.18 -7.82 -9.60
C GLY A 520 -22.33 -8.58 -8.60
N ASN A 521 -21.24 -9.17 -9.06
CA ASN A 521 -20.37 -9.99 -8.23
C ASN A 521 -19.68 -9.19 -7.12
N SER A 522 -19.36 -7.92 -7.36
CA SER A 522 -18.66 -7.07 -6.37
C SER A 522 -19.54 -6.69 -5.17
N ALA A 523 -20.86 -6.93 -5.22
CA ALA A 523 -21.75 -6.71 -4.08
C ALA A 523 -21.41 -7.60 -2.86
N TYR A 524 -20.91 -8.81 -3.12
CA TYR A 524 -20.58 -9.79 -2.08
C TYR A 524 -19.10 -10.17 -2.05
N ASN A 525 -18.32 -9.81 -3.07
CA ASN A 525 -16.91 -10.18 -3.21
C ASN A 525 -16.01 -9.20 -2.44
N SER A 526 -15.55 -9.61 -1.24
CA SER A 526 -14.67 -8.78 -0.41
C SER A 526 -13.27 -8.59 -1.02
N GLY A 527 -12.80 -9.51 -1.85
CA GLY A 527 -11.55 -9.36 -2.58
C GLY A 527 -11.62 -8.22 -3.60
N ASN A 528 -12.71 -8.15 -4.39
CA ASN A 528 -12.93 -7.04 -5.33
C ASN A 528 -13.04 -5.70 -4.56
N GLN A 529 -13.75 -5.71 -3.43
CA GLN A 529 -13.94 -4.53 -2.59
C GLN A 529 -12.62 -4.00 -2.03
N CYS A 530 -11.69 -4.86 -1.62
CA CYS A 530 -10.41 -4.48 -1.05
C CYS A 530 -9.34 -4.19 -2.12
N GLY A 531 -9.37 -4.89 -3.26
CA GLY A 531 -8.35 -4.74 -4.30
C GLY A 531 -7.03 -5.45 -3.99
N GLY A 532 -5.98 -5.09 -4.71
CA GLY A 532 -4.62 -5.60 -4.54
C GLY A 532 -4.01 -5.27 -3.17
N TRP A 533 -2.87 -5.85 -2.85
CA TRP A 533 -2.14 -5.66 -1.58
C TRP A 533 -2.94 -6.04 -0.33
N THR A 534 -3.96 -6.89 -0.47
CA THR A 534 -4.80 -7.34 0.63
C THR A 534 -4.69 -8.85 0.79
N ILE A 535 -4.16 -9.33 1.90
CA ILE A 535 -3.78 -10.69 2.26
C ILE A 535 -2.65 -11.21 1.37
N THR A 536 -2.84 -11.22 0.05
CA THR A 536 -1.81 -11.57 -0.93
C THR A 536 -1.45 -10.36 -1.79
N TRP A 537 -0.33 -10.43 -2.49
CA TRP A 537 0.10 -9.40 -3.43
C TRP A 537 -0.99 -9.02 -4.45
N GLN A 538 -1.63 -10.01 -5.08
CA GLN A 538 -2.68 -9.76 -6.07
C GLN A 538 -4.07 -9.48 -5.46
N GLY A 539 -4.21 -9.57 -4.15
CA GLY A 539 -5.46 -9.37 -3.43
C GLY A 539 -6.26 -10.66 -3.22
N GLY A 540 -6.99 -10.71 -2.08
CA GLY A 540 -7.76 -11.87 -1.65
C GLY A 540 -6.91 -13.01 -1.08
N SER A 541 -7.52 -13.91 -0.32
CA SER A 541 -6.81 -15.04 0.32
C SER A 541 -7.27 -16.40 -0.17
N THR A 542 -8.56 -16.52 -0.48
CA THR A 542 -9.20 -17.75 -0.93
C THR A 542 -10.13 -17.47 -2.10
N LYS A 543 -10.31 -18.46 -2.95
CA LYS A 543 -11.35 -18.45 -3.97
C LYS A 543 -12.46 -19.39 -3.50
N ASP A 544 -13.61 -18.84 -3.22
CA ASP A 544 -14.85 -19.60 -2.99
C ASP A 544 -15.80 -19.47 -4.21
N ALA A 545 -17.00 -19.98 -4.08
CA ALA A 545 -18.02 -19.90 -5.12
C ALA A 545 -18.42 -18.45 -5.48
N MET A 546 -18.10 -17.50 -4.61
CA MET A 546 -18.41 -16.06 -4.75
C MET A 546 -17.20 -15.25 -5.24
N GLY A 547 -16.01 -15.87 -5.43
CA GLY A 547 -14.79 -15.24 -5.87
C GLY A 547 -13.73 -15.09 -4.77
N ASN A 548 -12.86 -14.07 -4.89
CA ASN A 548 -11.81 -13.83 -3.89
C ASN A 548 -12.42 -13.29 -2.58
N THR A 549 -11.98 -13.86 -1.44
CA THR A 549 -12.46 -13.44 -0.11
C THR A 549 -11.34 -12.88 0.75
N VAL A 550 -11.71 -11.91 1.60
CA VAL A 550 -10.87 -11.33 2.65
C VAL A 550 -11.64 -11.47 3.96
N PRO A 551 -11.13 -12.26 4.91
CA PRO A 551 -11.82 -12.46 6.18
C PRO A 551 -11.97 -11.16 6.99
N GLY A 552 -13.12 -10.98 7.66
CA GLY A 552 -13.40 -9.83 8.53
C GLY A 552 -13.88 -8.57 7.81
N VAL A 553 -14.03 -8.61 6.49
CA VAL A 553 -14.57 -7.50 5.69
C VAL A 553 -16.11 -7.49 5.75
N THR A 554 -16.69 -6.32 5.97
CA THR A 554 -18.12 -6.09 5.77
C THR A 554 -18.37 -5.78 4.30
N THR A 555 -19.01 -6.72 3.58
CA THR A 555 -19.34 -6.51 2.16
C THR A 555 -20.48 -5.51 1.99
N ILE A 556 -20.60 -4.91 0.79
CA ILE A 556 -21.71 -3.98 0.47
C ILE A 556 -23.06 -4.69 0.65
N LYS A 557 -23.20 -5.95 0.23
CA LYS A 557 -24.41 -6.74 0.45
C LYS A 557 -24.74 -6.87 1.94
N ALA A 558 -23.77 -7.30 2.76
CA ALA A 558 -23.99 -7.46 4.20
C ALA A 558 -24.32 -6.12 4.88
N ALA A 559 -23.72 -5.03 4.44
CA ALA A 559 -24.02 -3.70 4.94
C ALA A 559 -25.44 -3.24 4.57
N MET A 560 -25.88 -3.48 3.34
CA MET A 560 -27.25 -3.16 2.92
C MET A 560 -28.29 -4.00 3.69
N GLU A 561 -28.02 -5.29 3.91
CA GLU A 561 -28.87 -6.17 4.71
C GLU A 561 -28.96 -5.73 6.18
N ALA A 562 -27.86 -5.25 6.74
CA ALA A 562 -27.83 -4.69 8.09
C ALA A 562 -28.62 -3.37 8.18
N GLU A 563 -28.61 -2.56 7.13
CA GLU A 563 -29.26 -1.24 7.08
C GLU A 563 -30.78 -1.33 6.96
N VAL A 564 -31.30 -2.18 6.07
CA VAL A 564 -32.74 -2.22 5.76
C VAL A 564 -33.43 -3.55 6.09
N GLY A 565 -32.67 -4.53 6.55
CA GLY A 565 -33.12 -5.90 6.80
C GLY A 565 -32.99 -6.83 5.59
N THR A 566 -32.65 -8.09 5.85
CA THR A 566 -32.39 -9.12 4.81
C THR A 566 -33.58 -9.33 3.86
N ALA A 567 -34.82 -9.21 4.34
CA ALA A 567 -36.01 -9.36 3.53
C ALA A 567 -36.17 -8.28 2.44
N LYS A 568 -35.49 -7.14 2.57
CA LYS A 568 -35.57 -6.06 1.61
C LYS A 568 -34.37 -6.05 0.60
N VAL A 569 -33.44 -6.99 0.70
CA VAL A 569 -32.30 -7.12 -0.20
C VAL A 569 -32.40 -8.44 -0.95
N VAL A 570 -32.87 -8.40 -2.19
CA VAL A 570 -33.01 -9.59 -3.04
C VAL A 570 -31.79 -9.67 -3.92
N TYR A 571 -30.88 -10.61 -3.61
CA TYR A 571 -29.57 -10.71 -4.31
C TYR A 571 -29.55 -11.82 -5.35
N SER A 572 -29.05 -11.49 -6.54
CA SER A 572 -28.49 -12.43 -7.51
C SER A 572 -27.39 -11.76 -8.32
N ALA A 573 -26.28 -12.45 -8.56
CA ALA A 573 -25.13 -11.86 -9.24
C ALA A 573 -25.47 -11.34 -10.65
N ASP A 574 -26.38 -12.02 -11.36
CA ASP A 574 -26.83 -11.69 -12.71
C ASP A 574 -28.02 -10.72 -12.78
N GLY A 575 -28.60 -10.33 -11.64
CA GLY A 575 -29.79 -9.49 -11.57
C GLY A 575 -31.09 -10.23 -11.92
N SER A 576 -31.14 -11.56 -11.91
CA SER A 576 -32.33 -12.35 -12.23
C SER A 576 -33.38 -12.36 -11.10
N SER A 577 -32.97 -12.28 -9.84
CA SER A 577 -33.81 -12.26 -8.65
C SER A 577 -34.27 -10.84 -8.30
N ARG A 578 -35.57 -10.57 -8.38
CA ARG A 578 -36.13 -9.20 -8.27
C ARG A 578 -37.48 -9.14 -7.57
N THR A 579 -37.90 -10.20 -6.88
CA THR A 579 -39.26 -10.31 -6.27
C THR A 579 -39.55 -9.13 -5.36
N GLY A 580 -40.57 -8.34 -5.68
CA GLY A 580 -40.99 -7.17 -4.90
C GLY A 580 -40.04 -5.96 -4.96
N ALA A 581 -38.99 -6.03 -5.73
CA ALA A 581 -38.02 -4.91 -5.84
C ALA A 581 -38.65 -3.71 -6.56
N THR A 582 -38.34 -2.51 -6.04
CA THR A 582 -38.75 -1.22 -6.60
C THR A 582 -37.58 -0.43 -7.15
N VAL A 583 -36.34 -0.86 -6.86
CA VAL A 583 -35.09 -0.29 -7.35
C VAL A 583 -34.05 -1.38 -7.53
N GLY A 584 -33.18 -1.21 -8.53
CA GLY A 584 -32.03 -2.05 -8.78
C GLY A 584 -30.74 -1.37 -8.31
N VAL A 585 -29.85 -2.12 -7.66
CA VAL A 585 -28.47 -1.69 -7.36
C VAL A 585 -27.52 -2.71 -7.95
N ALA A 586 -26.69 -2.29 -8.91
CA ALA A 586 -25.67 -3.13 -9.52
C ALA A 586 -24.27 -2.72 -9.03
N VAL A 587 -23.59 -3.62 -8.31
CA VAL A 587 -22.20 -3.41 -7.85
C VAL A 587 -21.26 -4.17 -8.78
N ILE A 588 -20.58 -3.44 -9.64
CA ILE A 588 -19.74 -3.97 -10.72
C ILE A 588 -18.37 -3.29 -10.73
N GLY A 589 -17.42 -3.83 -11.46
CA GLY A 589 -16.11 -3.21 -11.64
C GLY A 589 -15.00 -4.20 -11.93
N GLU A 590 -13.80 -3.87 -11.45
CA GLU A 590 -12.59 -4.64 -11.67
C GLU A 590 -12.46 -5.81 -10.67
N ILE A 591 -11.71 -6.83 -11.07
CA ILE A 591 -11.19 -7.86 -10.17
C ILE A 591 -9.90 -7.34 -9.51
N PRO A 592 -9.44 -7.91 -8.38
CA PRO A 592 -8.18 -7.50 -7.75
C PRO A 592 -6.96 -7.71 -8.67
N TYR A 593 -6.02 -6.80 -8.59
CA TYR A 593 -4.72 -6.87 -9.28
C TYR A 593 -3.69 -6.01 -8.55
N SER A 594 -2.41 -6.25 -8.83
CA SER A 594 -1.30 -5.39 -8.43
C SER A 594 -0.27 -5.29 -9.54
N GLU A 595 0.39 -4.13 -9.62
CA GLU A 595 1.52 -3.86 -10.51
C GLU A 595 1.20 -4.13 -11.99
N GLY A 596 2.17 -4.66 -12.76
CA GLY A 596 2.03 -4.91 -14.19
C GLY A 596 0.93 -5.89 -14.57
N THR A 597 0.40 -6.70 -13.62
CA THR A 597 -0.77 -7.54 -13.92
C THR A 597 -2.03 -6.74 -14.14
N GLY A 598 -2.08 -5.52 -13.66
CA GLY A 598 -3.17 -4.57 -13.85
C GLY A 598 -2.99 -3.60 -15.03
N ASP A 599 -1.82 -3.60 -15.69
CA ASP A 599 -1.58 -2.72 -16.83
C ASP A 599 -2.58 -3.03 -17.96
N VAL A 600 -3.10 -1.98 -18.60
CA VAL A 600 -4.00 -2.15 -19.77
C VAL A 600 -3.23 -2.81 -20.92
N GLY A 601 -3.88 -3.79 -21.56
CA GLY A 601 -3.26 -4.67 -22.55
C GLY A 601 -2.93 -6.06 -22.00
N MET A 602 -2.98 -6.25 -20.68
CA MET A 602 -2.86 -7.58 -20.09
C MET A 602 -4.15 -8.40 -20.26
N ALA A 603 -4.04 -9.72 -20.20
CA ALA A 603 -5.16 -10.64 -20.52
C ALA A 603 -6.45 -10.36 -19.74
N ASN A 604 -6.34 -9.95 -18.47
CA ASN A 604 -7.49 -9.61 -17.63
C ASN A 604 -7.96 -8.16 -17.81
N PHE A 605 -7.12 -7.29 -18.37
CA PHE A 605 -7.35 -5.85 -18.53
C PHE A 605 -6.98 -5.39 -19.94
N PRO A 606 -7.63 -5.93 -21.00
CA PRO A 606 -7.32 -5.54 -22.39
C PRO A 606 -7.68 -4.08 -22.68
N ASP A 607 -8.63 -3.52 -21.93
CA ASP A 607 -9.08 -2.13 -21.99
C ASP A 607 -9.75 -1.73 -20.67
N LEU A 608 -10.21 -0.48 -20.55
CA LEU A 608 -10.95 0.05 -19.40
C LEU A 608 -12.48 0.02 -19.60
N SER A 609 -12.99 -0.75 -20.56
CA SER A 609 -14.43 -0.85 -20.84
C SER A 609 -15.16 -1.66 -19.77
N LEU A 610 -16.34 -1.19 -19.39
CA LEU A 610 -17.29 -1.91 -18.52
C LEU A 610 -18.17 -2.92 -19.26
N SER A 611 -17.98 -3.08 -20.58
CA SER A 611 -18.81 -3.99 -21.40
C SER A 611 -18.82 -5.43 -20.90
N ARG A 612 -17.74 -5.88 -20.25
CA ARG A 612 -17.61 -7.25 -19.69
C ARG A 612 -18.43 -7.47 -18.41
N VAL A 613 -18.82 -6.41 -17.72
CA VAL A 613 -19.52 -6.46 -16.44
C VAL A 613 -20.88 -5.78 -16.44
N VAL A 614 -21.37 -5.33 -17.62
CA VAL A 614 -22.62 -4.56 -17.78
C VAL A 614 -23.88 -5.42 -17.68
N ALA A 615 -23.80 -6.73 -17.88
CA ALA A 615 -24.98 -7.61 -17.99
C ALA A 615 -25.96 -7.49 -16.79
N PRO A 616 -25.55 -7.44 -15.52
CA PRO A 616 -26.48 -7.23 -14.40
C PRO A 616 -27.20 -5.88 -14.45
N VAL A 617 -26.54 -4.82 -14.91
CA VAL A 617 -27.14 -3.48 -15.07
C VAL A 617 -28.26 -3.53 -16.10
N MET A 618 -27.99 -4.16 -17.25
CA MET A 618 -28.97 -4.35 -18.33
C MET A 618 -30.17 -5.19 -17.88
N ALA A 619 -29.93 -6.27 -17.12
CA ALA A 619 -30.96 -7.15 -16.60
C ALA A 619 -31.92 -6.43 -15.64
N LEU A 620 -31.40 -5.58 -14.75
CA LEU A 620 -32.22 -4.75 -13.85
C LEU A 620 -33.01 -3.70 -14.63
N LYS A 621 -32.40 -3.03 -15.60
CA LYS A 621 -33.08 -2.01 -16.42
C LYS A 621 -34.15 -2.61 -17.33
N ALA A 622 -33.91 -3.77 -17.93
CA ALA A 622 -34.90 -4.51 -18.75
C ALA A 622 -36.13 -4.95 -17.92
N ALA A 623 -36.00 -5.09 -16.60
CA ALA A 623 -37.10 -5.35 -15.69
C ALA A 623 -37.91 -4.09 -15.35
N GLY A 624 -37.61 -2.95 -15.92
CA GLY A 624 -38.29 -1.67 -15.68
C GLY A 624 -37.87 -0.97 -14.38
N LEU A 625 -36.82 -1.44 -13.69
CA LEU A 625 -36.37 -0.83 -12.46
C LEU A 625 -35.55 0.43 -12.74
N PRO A 626 -35.64 1.48 -11.90
CA PRO A 626 -34.59 2.49 -11.83
C PRO A 626 -33.31 1.84 -11.26
N VAL A 627 -32.16 2.18 -11.84
CA VAL A 627 -30.89 1.46 -11.58
C VAL A 627 -29.81 2.40 -11.05
N VAL A 628 -29.27 2.05 -9.88
CA VAL A 628 -28.06 2.63 -9.32
C VAL A 628 -26.89 1.69 -9.62
N VAL A 629 -25.81 2.24 -10.22
CA VAL A 629 -24.56 1.51 -10.44
C VAL A 629 -23.54 1.96 -9.42
N VAL A 630 -22.96 1.03 -8.69
CA VAL A 630 -21.82 1.23 -7.79
C VAL A 630 -20.60 0.62 -8.46
N LEU A 631 -19.59 1.46 -8.75
CA LEU A 631 -18.35 1.05 -9.40
C LEU A 631 -17.28 0.73 -8.36
N ILE A 632 -16.79 -0.50 -8.38
CA ILE A 632 -15.61 -0.96 -7.64
C ILE A 632 -14.45 -1.03 -8.62
N ALA A 633 -13.60 -0.02 -8.63
CA ALA A 633 -12.47 0.06 -9.55
C ALA A 633 -11.34 0.91 -8.97
N GLY A 634 -10.11 0.60 -9.39
CA GLY A 634 -8.90 1.31 -8.95
C GLY A 634 -8.58 2.57 -9.76
N ARG A 635 -9.38 2.85 -10.80
CA ARG A 635 -9.08 3.90 -11.79
C ARG A 635 -10.34 4.33 -12.55
N PRO A 636 -10.33 5.46 -13.27
CA PRO A 636 -11.40 5.83 -14.17
C PRO A 636 -11.64 4.75 -15.26
N MET A 637 -12.90 4.36 -15.43
CA MET A 637 -13.35 3.37 -16.42
C MET A 637 -14.13 4.04 -17.53
N ILE A 638 -14.19 3.44 -18.72
CA ILE A 638 -15.04 3.95 -19.83
C ILE A 638 -16.49 3.57 -19.55
N LEU A 639 -17.35 4.58 -19.38
CA LEU A 639 -18.73 4.43 -18.90
C LEU A 639 -19.78 4.23 -19.99
N ASP A 640 -19.42 4.25 -21.27
CA ASP A 640 -20.34 4.20 -22.42
C ASP A 640 -21.31 3.02 -22.33
N ALA A 641 -20.84 1.85 -21.91
CA ALA A 641 -21.64 0.64 -21.79
C ALA A 641 -22.73 0.71 -20.70
N ILE A 642 -22.57 1.53 -19.66
CA ILE A 642 -23.52 1.62 -18.54
C ILE A 642 -24.35 2.90 -18.55
N MET A 643 -23.89 3.98 -19.17
CA MET A 643 -24.54 5.29 -19.17
C MET A 643 -26.01 5.26 -19.63
N PRO A 644 -26.41 4.46 -20.65
CA PRO A 644 -27.81 4.39 -21.09
C PRO A 644 -28.74 3.72 -20.08
N TYR A 645 -28.23 2.90 -19.19
CA TYR A 645 -29.03 2.06 -18.29
C TYR A 645 -29.03 2.55 -16.83
N ALA A 646 -28.03 3.34 -16.43
CA ALA A 646 -27.89 3.82 -15.07
C ALA A 646 -28.66 5.12 -14.83
N ASP A 647 -29.51 5.16 -13.82
CA ASP A 647 -30.17 6.39 -13.34
C ASP A 647 -29.29 7.12 -12.31
N ALA A 648 -28.43 6.40 -11.59
CA ALA A 648 -27.33 6.97 -10.79
C ALA A 648 -26.06 6.13 -10.93
N ILE A 649 -24.89 6.78 -10.79
CA ILE A 649 -23.56 6.14 -10.80
C ILE A 649 -22.79 6.68 -9.62
N VAL A 650 -22.30 5.78 -8.77
CA VAL A 650 -21.44 6.07 -7.62
C VAL A 650 -20.10 5.38 -7.82
N MET A 651 -19.02 6.13 -7.88
CA MET A 651 -17.67 5.60 -7.86
C MET A 651 -17.27 5.34 -6.41
N ALA A 652 -17.08 4.08 -6.06
CA ALA A 652 -16.71 3.65 -4.72
C ALA A 652 -15.21 3.36 -4.58
N TRP A 653 -14.46 3.44 -5.66
CA TRP A 653 -13.04 3.08 -5.72
C TRP A 653 -12.82 1.64 -5.23
N LEU A 654 -11.86 1.44 -4.34
CA LEU A 654 -11.58 0.20 -3.64
C LEU A 654 -11.76 0.48 -2.14
N PRO A 655 -12.97 0.35 -1.59
CA PRO A 655 -13.33 0.88 -0.26
C PRO A 655 -12.70 0.13 0.93
N GLY A 656 -12.09 -1.05 0.72
CA GLY A 656 -11.45 -1.79 1.82
C GLY A 656 -12.46 -2.55 2.69
N SER A 657 -12.25 -2.58 4.02
CA SER A 657 -13.03 -3.45 4.92
C SER A 657 -14.45 -2.97 5.22
N GLU A 658 -14.79 -1.70 4.91
CA GLU A 658 -16.02 -1.07 5.43
C GLU A 658 -17.06 -0.78 4.33
N GLY A 659 -17.70 -1.82 3.78
CA GLY A 659 -18.81 -1.66 2.82
C GLY A 659 -20.01 -0.87 3.38
N ALA A 660 -20.12 -0.76 4.70
CA ALA A 660 -21.10 0.10 5.35
C ALA A 660 -20.96 1.57 4.98
N GLY A 661 -19.73 2.06 4.78
CA GLY A 661 -19.52 3.45 4.34
C GLY A 661 -20.09 3.75 2.95
N VAL A 662 -20.15 2.75 2.06
CA VAL A 662 -20.83 2.85 0.76
C VAL A 662 -22.35 2.92 0.98
N THR A 663 -22.89 2.06 1.84
CA THR A 663 -24.31 1.99 2.16
C THR A 663 -24.82 3.30 2.78
N ASP A 664 -24.05 3.93 3.67
CA ASP A 664 -24.38 5.22 4.29
C ASP A 664 -24.63 6.33 3.24
N ILE A 665 -23.84 6.32 2.15
CA ILE A 665 -24.07 7.22 1.02
C ILE A 665 -25.29 6.81 0.23
N LEU A 666 -25.47 5.53 -0.08
CA LEU A 666 -26.62 5.08 -0.89
C LEU A 666 -27.97 5.43 -0.25
N TYR A 667 -28.07 5.34 1.08
CA TYR A 667 -29.31 5.63 1.83
C TYR A 667 -29.39 7.04 2.40
N GLY A 668 -28.35 7.87 2.22
CA GLY A 668 -28.35 9.26 2.63
C GLY A 668 -28.12 9.52 4.12
N ASP A 669 -27.60 8.53 4.86
CA ASP A 669 -27.18 8.72 6.26
C ASP A 669 -26.00 9.70 6.34
N VAL A 670 -25.19 9.71 5.29
CA VAL A 670 -24.12 10.68 5.07
C VAL A 670 -24.21 11.24 3.65
N LYS A 671 -24.08 12.56 3.50
CA LYS A 671 -24.07 13.19 2.17
C LYS A 671 -22.72 12.95 1.47
N PRO A 672 -22.71 12.65 0.16
CA PRO A 672 -21.48 12.48 -0.59
C PRO A 672 -20.71 13.81 -0.70
N THR A 673 -19.42 13.77 -0.37
CA THR A 673 -18.51 14.91 -0.43
C THR A 673 -17.29 14.65 -1.31
N GLY A 674 -17.06 13.39 -1.70
CA GLY A 674 -15.92 12.98 -2.50
C GLY A 674 -15.84 13.67 -3.85
N LYS A 675 -14.62 13.94 -4.30
CA LYS A 675 -14.31 14.58 -5.58
C LYS A 675 -13.32 13.73 -6.36
N LEU A 676 -13.43 13.73 -7.68
CA LEU A 676 -12.50 13.00 -8.53
C LEU A 676 -11.07 13.50 -8.35
N PRO A 677 -10.12 12.66 -7.91
CA PRO A 677 -8.71 13.03 -7.81
C PRO A 677 -7.98 12.81 -9.15
N MET A 678 -8.70 12.29 -10.14
CA MET A 678 -8.25 12.03 -11.50
C MET A 678 -9.31 12.44 -12.49
N THR A 679 -8.87 12.94 -13.63
CA THR A 679 -9.72 13.24 -14.79
C THR A 679 -10.35 11.96 -15.31
N TRP A 680 -11.62 12.04 -15.77
CA TRP A 680 -12.36 10.89 -16.27
C TRP A 680 -12.50 10.95 -17.78
N PRO A 681 -11.86 10.06 -18.57
CA PRO A 681 -11.92 10.04 -20.04
C PRO A 681 -13.29 9.65 -20.56
N LYS A 682 -13.67 10.17 -21.74
CA LYS A 682 -14.85 9.73 -22.49
C LYS A 682 -14.62 8.41 -23.19
N THR A 683 -13.42 8.23 -23.74
CA THR A 683 -13.06 7.08 -24.59
C THR A 683 -11.62 6.66 -24.35
N MET A 684 -11.29 5.42 -24.70
CA MET A 684 -9.91 4.91 -24.64
C MET A 684 -8.91 5.76 -25.44
N SER A 685 -9.35 6.41 -26.52
CA SER A 685 -8.46 7.21 -27.36
C SER A 685 -8.05 8.56 -26.75
N GLN A 686 -8.70 8.98 -25.66
CA GLN A 686 -8.30 10.17 -24.91
C GLN A 686 -7.19 9.90 -23.90
N ILE A 687 -6.91 8.63 -23.57
CA ILE A 687 -5.97 8.27 -22.52
C ILE A 687 -4.52 8.36 -23.02
N PRO A 688 -3.62 9.02 -22.26
CA PRO A 688 -3.88 9.70 -21.00
C PRO A 688 -4.53 11.07 -21.18
N ILE A 689 -5.35 11.50 -20.21
CA ILE A 689 -5.91 12.84 -20.14
C ILE A 689 -5.84 13.37 -18.71
N ASN A 690 -5.25 14.54 -18.51
CA ASN A 690 -4.99 15.09 -17.19
C ASN A 690 -5.32 16.58 -17.13
N GLN A 691 -5.64 17.07 -15.93
CA GLN A 691 -5.81 18.50 -15.71
C GLN A 691 -4.57 19.28 -16.17
N GLY A 692 -4.81 20.31 -16.97
CA GLY A 692 -3.76 21.16 -17.52
C GLY A 692 -3.25 20.74 -18.90
N ASP A 693 -3.73 19.63 -19.47
CA ASP A 693 -3.41 19.25 -20.85
C ASP A 693 -3.95 20.28 -21.86
N ALA A 694 -3.21 20.50 -22.94
CA ALA A 694 -3.59 21.47 -23.98
C ALA A 694 -4.95 21.17 -24.64
N THR A 695 -5.29 19.88 -24.76
CA THR A 695 -6.61 19.40 -25.19
C THR A 695 -7.27 18.72 -23.99
N TYR A 696 -8.21 19.43 -23.34
CA TYR A 696 -8.88 18.96 -22.13
C TYR A 696 -10.39 18.96 -22.31
N ASP A 697 -10.95 17.82 -22.75
CA ASP A 697 -12.39 17.62 -22.96
C ASP A 697 -12.83 16.27 -22.37
N PRO A 698 -12.72 16.09 -21.03
CA PRO A 698 -13.05 14.83 -20.36
C PRO A 698 -14.56 14.58 -20.26
N LEU A 699 -14.96 13.35 -19.90
CA LEU A 699 -16.34 13.05 -19.48
C LEU A 699 -16.67 13.77 -18.16
N TYR A 700 -15.78 13.68 -17.19
CA TYR A 700 -15.82 14.44 -15.95
C TYR A 700 -14.44 15.04 -15.65
N ALA A 701 -14.41 16.32 -15.35
CA ALA A 701 -13.18 17.02 -15.01
C ALA A 701 -12.64 16.59 -13.63
N TYR A 702 -11.34 16.78 -13.43
CA TYR A 702 -10.73 16.72 -12.10
C TYR A 702 -11.54 17.56 -11.10
N GLY A 703 -11.76 17.05 -9.90
CA GLY A 703 -12.53 17.71 -8.84
C GLY A 703 -14.06 17.60 -9.00
N PHE A 704 -14.55 16.89 -10.03
CA PHE A 704 -15.99 16.64 -10.18
C PHE A 704 -16.52 15.72 -9.10
N GLY A 705 -17.79 15.93 -8.71
CA GLY A 705 -18.55 15.09 -7.79
C GLY A 705 -19.85 15.77 -7.41
N LEU A 706 -20.96 15.06 -7.52
CA LEU A 706 -22.30 15.53 -7.15
C LEU A 706 -22.55 15.31 -5.65
N THR A 707 -23.52 16.08 -5.12
CA THR A 707 -24.10 15.86 -3.79
C THR A 707 -25.62 15.91 -3.91
N TYR A 708 -26.35 15.49 -2.87
CA TYR A 708 -27.82 15.51 -2.79
C TYR A 708 -28.31 15.79 -1.37
#